data_445705f616b8bbc88bdccbdc65785753
#
_entry.id   445705f616b8bbc88bdccbdc65785753
#
_cell.length_a   1.000
_cell.length_b   1.000
_cell.length_c   1.000
_cell.angle_alpha   90.00
_cell.angle_beta   90.00
_cell.angle_gamma   90.00
#
_symmetry.space_group_name_H-M   'P 1'
#
loop_
_entity.id
_entity.type
_entity.pdbx_description
1 polymer ?
#
loop_
_entity_poly.entity_id
_entity_poly.type
_entity_poly.pdbx_seq_one_letter_code
_entity_poly.pdbx_strand_id
1 'polypeptide(L)'
;YLATTFAFNTAREWMAEHFRFVRWIGERWAQFGNRRRDALDESGEVFGAKREKADAEARRLRELEAKKASGESSNTLLSGLLGWFGRRRAKVAPETAQDVVEAAPASVWRAMPRTNVDAAPVTPLSTAAAAAAPYAQALAAAAAPLPPQSDELDFHAPAQPRLIAEEEPFSFVTRKDEEVPNFTRGSRAAAAKPVETPAQPAAQPTFGKRADSDMKTVAITAKSVRGYKLPSSSLLYRSEEQNVVREEALREEARTLVEKCGEFGVDGQVTQINPGPVVTTFEFRPDAGVKYARITGLADDLCLAMAAESILIERMAGKSTVGIQVPNHDRETIWLRDVVECESFAQSKSKLAIALGKDINGRIVTADLAAMPHVLIAGSTGSGKSVAINAMIMSVLFKSTPEQVRMILVDPKRVELGMYEGIPHLFTPIITEAKLAANALRNAVREMERRLKLLAANHVRNIDQFNKLFDHGSEYLFEDVNQEPLPYIIIIIDELADLMMLDRSNVEESITRLAQMARAVGIHLILATQRPSVDVITGLIKANVPTRMSFRLATKVDSRTIIDSNGAESLLGRGDMLYLPPGTSRLQRVHAPFVTEKEISAVTEFWRAQGEAEYVHGFLEGPKEDKGDPDEGGEPGSEANDELFDDAVRLVFEFGKASTSLLQRRLRIGYGRAAHLIDMMYNDGLVGPADGSKPRELLKPPEFYKQVDEAMR
;
A
#
# COMPACT_ATOMS: atom_id res chain seq x y z
N TYR A 1 38.53 39.60 -35.34
CA TYR A 1 38.60 40.54 -34.19
C TYR A 1 37.24 41.16 -33.86
N LEU A 2 36.39 41.56 -34.83
CA LEU A 2 35.05 42.12 -34.54
C LEU A 2 34.01 41.09 -34.07
N ALA A 3 34.06 39.86 -34.55
CA ALA A 3 33.13 38.79 -34.15
C ALA A 3 33.41 38.27 -32.73
N THR A 4 34.67 38.24 -32.31
CA THR A 4 35.05 37.79 -30.95
C THR A 4 34.73 38.83 -29.87
N THR A 5 34.82 40.13 -30.16
CA THR A 5 34.43 41.18 -29.23
C THR A 5 32.92 41.30 -29.06
N PHE A 6 32.12 40.99 -30.09
CA PHE A 6 30.66 41.00 -30.01
C PHE A 6 30.16 39.82 -29.13
N ALA A 7 30.74 38.62 -29.30
CA ALA A 7 30.44 37.48 -28.49
C ALA A 7 30.82 37.65 -27.00
N PHE A 8 31.92 38.37 -26.75
CA PHE A 8 32.37 38.61 -25.36
C PHE A 8 31.49 39.65 -24.62
N ASN A 9 31.02 40.66 -25.33
CA ASN A 9 30.10 41.66 -24.77
C ASN A 9 28.72 41.06 -24.45
N THR A 10 28.17 40.23 -25.35
CA THR A 10 26.89 39.55 -25.15
C THR A 10 26.97 38.52 -24.02
N ALA A 11 28.09 37.79 -23.89
CA ALA A 11 28.33 36.88 -22.80
C ALA A 11 28.48 37.60 -21.45
N ARG A 12 29.10 38.77 -21.44
CA ARG A 12 29.27 39.62 -20.24
C ARG A 12 27.93 40.22 -19.78
N GLU A 13 27.09 40.68 -20.70
CA GLU A 13 25.75 41.18 -20.39
C GLU A 13 24.84 40.04 -19.90
N TRP A 14 24.86 38.87 -20.52
CA TRP A 14 24.14 37.70 -20.08
C TRP A 14 24.57 37.26 -18.69
N MET A 15 25.87 37.20 -18.40
CA MET A 15 26.37 36.92 -17.07
C MET A 15 25.94 37.97 -16.03
N ALA A 16 25.95 39.27 -16.40
CA ALA A 16 25.54 40.32 -15.47
C ALA A 16 24.05 40.23 -15.09
N GLU A 17 23.16 39.84 -16.02
CA GLU A 17 21.75 39.60 -15.74
C GLU A 17 21.53 38.38 -14.86
N HIS A 18 22.23 37.27 -15.13
CA HIS A 18 22.10 36.06 -14.33
C HIS A 18 22.73 36.16 -12.94
N PHE A 19 23.83 36.91 -12.80
CA PHE A 19 24.41 37.24 -11.50
C PHE A 19 23.51 38.17 -10.68
N ARG A 20 22.72 39.05 -11.29
CA ARG A 20 21.71 39.84 -10.56
C ARG A 20 20.61 38.95 -9.99
N PHE A 21 20.17 37.93 -10.74
CA PHE A 21 19.19 36.95 -10.25
C PHE A 21 19.74 36.10 -9.10
N VAL A 22 20.96 35.60 -9.20
CA VAL A 22 21.64 34.84 -8.13
C VAL A 22 21.83 35.69 -6.88
N ARG A 23 22.18 36.98 -7.06
CA ARG A 23 22.31 37.93 -5.96
C ARG A 23 20.98 38.26 -5.30
N TRP A 24 19.91 38.40 -6.07
CA TRP A 24 18.56 38.58 -5.58
C TRP A 24 18.08 37.34 -4.79
N ILE A 25 18.35 36.10 -5.26
CA ILE A 25 18.09 34.86 -4.53
C ILE A 25 18.88 34.85 -3.21
N GLY A 26 20.16 35.19 -3.25
CA GLY A 26 21.02 35.25 -2.06
C GLY A 26 20.52 36.25 -1.01
N GLU A 27 20.07 37.43 -1.44
CA GLU A 27 19.49 38.44 -0.54
C GLU A 27 18.16 37.98 0.06
N ARG A 28 17.34 37.27 -0.72
CA ARG A 28 16.06 36.71 -0.24
C ARG A 28 16.27 35.53 0.74
N TRP A 29 17.29 34.72 0.50
CA TRP A 29 17.69 33.65 1.44
C TRP A 29 18.28 34.22 2.75
N ALA A 30 19.04 35.30 2.66
CA ALA A 30 19.54 36.00 3.86
C ALA A 30 18.41 36.63 4.69
N GLN A 31 17.40 37.23 4.03
CA GLN A 31 16.21 37.74 4.71
C GLN A 31 15.37 36.61 5.36
N PHE A 32 15.27 35.44 4.71
CA PHE A 32 14.59 34.28 5.27
C PHE A 32 15.36 33.69 6.49
N GLY A 33 16.68 33.67 6.39
CA GLY A 33 17.57 33.26 7.50
C GLY A 33 17.47 34.16 8.70
N ASN A 34 17.40 35.48 8.49
CA ASN A 34 17.24 36.46 9.56
C ASN A 34 15.87 36.38 10.23
N ARG A 35 14.77 36.28 9.46
CA ARG A 35 13.42 36.04 10.01
C ARG A 35 13.33 34.76 10.85
N ARG A 36 14.09 33.74 10.49
CA ARG A 36 14.13 32.47 11.24
C ARG A 36 14.96 32.60 12.51
N ARG A 37 16.00 33.46 12.57
CA ARG A 37 16.75 33.77 13.76
C ARG A 37 15.92 34.62 14.70
N ASP A 38 15.26 35.68 14.21
CA ASP A 38 14.37 36.53 15.00
C ASP A 38 13.22 35.71 15.63
N ALA A 39 12.64 34.76 14.90
CA ALA A 39 11.60 33.85 15.42
C ALA A 39 12.14 32.83 16.45
N LEU A 40 13.42 32.44 16.35
CA LEU A 40 14.07 31.59 17.36
C LEU A 40 14.45 32.38 18.61
N ASP A 41 14.85 33.60 18.47
CA ASP A 41 15.16 34.50 19.60
C ASP A 41 13.88 34.89 20.37
N GLU A 42 12.77 35.23 19.68
CA GLU A 42 11.44 35.40 20.31
C GLU A 42 10.95 34.14 21.04
N SER A 43 11.15 32.95 20.44
CA SER A 43 10.80 31.68 21.10
C SER A 43 11.69 31.40 22.31
N GLY A 44 12.96 31.76 22.25
CA GLY A 44 13.92 31.65 23.36
C GLY A 44 13.55 32.51 24.54
N GLU A 45 13.12 33.75 24.32
CA GLU A 45 12.64 34.67 25.38
C GLU A 45 11.33 34.16 26.03
N VAL A 46 10.40 33.61 25.25
CA VAL A 46 9.15 33.01 25.76
C VAL A 46 9.44 31.76 26.59
N PHE A 47 10.41 30.93 26.21
CA PHE A 47 10.85 29.77 26.99
C PHE A 47 11.62 30.17 28.24
N GLY A 48 12.45 31.21 28.19
CA GLY A 48 13.14 31.82 29.35
C GLY A 48 12.15 32.30 30.38
N ALA A 49 11.16 33.09 29.97
CA ALA A 49 10.12 33.64 30.87
C ALA A 49 9.20 32.55 31.47
N LYS A 50 8.94 31.45 30.75
CA LYS A 50 8.20 30.29 31.29
C LYS A 50 9.04 29.53 32.32
N ARG A 51 10.33 29.39 32.10
CA ARG A 51 11.26 28.70 33.01
C ARG A 51 11.46 29.50 34.31
N GLU A 52 11.63 30.83 34.23
CA GLU A 52 11.68 31.69 35.43
C GLU A 52 10.40 31.65 36.25
N LYS A 53 9.21 31.64 35.60
CA LYS A 53 7.93 31.48 36.33
C LYS A 53 7.82 30.12 36.99
N ALA A 54 8.24 29.03 36.32
CA ALA A 54 8.26 27.70 36.92
C ALA A 54 9.25 27.58 38.10
N ASP A 55 10.41 28.16 37.98
CA ASP A 55 11.42 28.19 39.07
C ASP A 55 10.96 29.04 40.24
N ALA A 56 10.27 30.16 40.01
CA ALA A 56 9.66 31.01 41.07
C ALA A 56 8.52 30.29 41.79
N GLU A 57 7.71 29.51 41.05
CA GLU A 57 6.62 28.70 41.62
C GLU A 57 7.17 27.52 42.44
N ALA A 58 8.22 26.87 41.96
CA ALA A 58 8.94 25.83 42.69
C ALA A 58 9.60 26.33 43.99
N ARG A 59 10.15 27.58 44.00
CA ARG A 59 10.67 28.22 45.23
C ARG A 59 9.56 28.50 46.21
N ARG A 60 8.40 29.02 45.77
CA ARG A 60 7.22 29.25 46.61
C ARG A 60 6.68 27.94 47.22
N LEU A 61 6.65 26.87 46.49
CA LEU A 61 6.22 25.55 46.99
C LEU A 61 7.19 25.04 48.06
N ARG A 62 8.50 25.15 47.87
CA ARG A 62 9.50 24.76 48.87
C ARG A 62 9.44 25.62 50.14
N GLU A 63 9.15 26.94 50.04
CA GLU A 63 8.93 27.81 51.18
C GLU A 63 7.65 27.45 51.95
N LEU A 64 6.58 27.03 51.26
CA LEU A 64 5.35 26.55 51.87
C LEU A 64 5.54 25.19 52.58
N GLU A 65 6.33 24.31 51.99
CA GLU A 65 6.69 23.02 52.61
C GLU A 65 7.61 23.23 53.85
N ALA A 66 8.55 24.15 53.76
CA ALA A 66 9.40 24.51 54.88
C ALA A 66 8.60 25.16 56.05
N LYS A 67 7.60 25.99 55.74
CA LYS A 67 6.67 26.56 56.76
C LYS A 67 5.73 25.50 57.34
N LYS A 68 5.36 24.47 56.58
CA LYS A 68 4.61 23.33 57.10
C LYS A 68 5.44 22.43 58.02
N ALA A 69 6.74 22.32 57.77
CA ALA A 69 7.67 21.54 58.58
C ALA A 69 8.04 22.25 59.91
N SER A 70 7.91 23.60 60.00
CA SER A 70 8.18 24.36 61.17
C SER A 70 7.03 24.51 62.18
N GLY A 71 5.88 23.87 61.94
CA GLY A 71 4.82 23.67 62.95
C GLY A 71 3.96 24.92 63.29
N GLU A 72 4.02 25.99 62.48
CA GLU A 72 3.12 27.15 62.67
C GLU A 72 1.80 26.92 61.92
N SER A 73 0.77 26.54 62.64
CA SER A 73 -0.60 26.39 62.13
C SER A 73 -1.26 27.74 61.97
N SER A 74 -1.53 28.17 60.76
CA SER A 74 -2.52 29.23 60.50
C SER A 74 -3.66 28.69 59.64
N ASN A 75 -4.81 28.56 60.29
CA ASN A 75 -6.08 28.00 59.80
C ASN A 75 -6.82 28.88 58.79
N THR A 76 -6.15 29.72 58.00
CA THR A 76 -6.79 30.71 57.12
C THR A 76 -6.61 30.48 55.60
N LEU A 77 -5.88 29.44 55.14
CA LEU A 77 -5.62 29.21 53.73
C LEU A 77 -6.43 28.07 53.08
N LEU A 78 -7.14 27.26 53.88
CA LEU A 78 -7.98 26.16 53.33
C LEU A 78 -9.36 26.61 52.88
N SER A 79 -9.88 27.76 53.32
CA SER A 79 -11.18 28.30 52.89
C SER A 79 -11.11 29.02 51.52
N GLY A 80 -9.95 29.46 51.06
CA GLY A 80 -9.76 30.14 49.78
C GLY A 80 -9.67 29.20 48.57
N LEU A 81 -9.11 28.00 48.74
CA LEU A 81 -8.91 27.04 47.67
C LEU A 81 -10.16 26.19 47.34
N LEU A 82 -11.01 25.94 48.33
CA LEU A 82 -12.29 25.25 48.09
C LEU A 82 -13.35 26.15 47.43
N GLY A 83 -13.22 27.49 47.56
CA GLY A 83 -14.12 28.47 46.91
C GLY A 83 -13.87 28.63 45.39
N TRP A 84 -12.67 28.30 44.90
CA TRP A 84 -12.32 28.47 43.50
C TRP A 84 -12.71 27.27 42.63
N PHE A 85 -12.73 26.03 43.16
CA PHE A 85 -13.21 24.83 42.45
C PHE A 85 -14.75 24.70 42.42
N GLY A 86 -15.49 25.41 43.29
CA GLY A 86 -16.94 25.36 43.38
C GLY A 86 -17.71 26.24 42.39
N ARG A 87 -17.05 27.17 41.66
CA ARG A 87 -17.76 28.16 40.80
C ARG A 87 -17.86 27.85 39.31
N ARG A 88 -17.48 26.67 38.86
CA ARG A 88 -17.63 26.27 37.43
C ARG A 88 -18.64 25.13 37.14
N ARG A 89 -19.49 24.81 38.16
CA ARG A 89 -20.58 23.83 37.96
C ARG A 89 -21.89 24.33 38.58
N ALA A 90 -22.45 25.35 38.01
CA ALA A 90 -23.84 25.68 38.29
C ALA A 90 -24.39 26.54 37.16
N LYS A 91 -24.99 25.88 36.15
CA LYS A 91 -26.12 26.37 35.37
C LYS A 91 -26.58 25.28 34.42
N VAL A 92 -27.33 24.33 34.93
CA VAL A 92 -28.52 23.76 34.25
C VAL A 92 -29.41 23.23 35.38
N ALA A 93 -30.59 23.76 35.51
CA ALA A 93 -31.60 23.35 36.45
C ALA A 93 -32.32 22.10 35.97
N PRO A 94 -32.83 21.25 36.85
CA PRO A 94 -33.58 20.05 36.45
C PRO A 94 -35.05 20.31 36.31
N GLU A 95 -35.63 19.75 35.28
CA GLU A 95 -37.11 19.58 35.19
C GLU A 95 -37.47 18.15 35.61
N THR A 96 -38.46 18.09 36.44
CA THR A 96 -39.03 16.95 37.13
C THR A 96 -39.80 16.03 36.16
N ALA A 97 -39.59 14.70 36.31
CA ALA A 97 -40.63 13.73 36.02
C ALA A 97 -40.47 12.50 36.91
N GLN A 98 -41.60 12.16 37.53
CA GLN A 98 -41.82 11.11 38.52
C GLN A 98 -41.91 9.72 37.87
N ASP A 99 -41.52 8.74 38.71
CA ASP A 99 -42.06 7.41 38.84
C ASP A 99 -42.48 6.56 37.63
N VAL A 100 -41.79 5.45 37.40
CA VAL A 100 -42.42 4.12 37.50
C VAL A 100 -41.30 3.06 37.70
N VAL A 101 -41.36 2.36 38.81
CA VAL A 101 -40.58 1.14 39.14
C VAL A 101 -41.35 -0.04 38.54
N GLU A 102 -40.70 -0.79 37.64
CA GLU A 102 -41.20 -2.13 37.31
C GLU A 102 -40.03 -3.11 37.23
N ALA A 103 -40.13 -4.14 38.07
CA ALA A 103 -39.11 -5.16 38.30
C ALA A 103 -39.13 -6.19 37.17
N ALA A 104 -37.96 -6.55 36.64
CA ALA A 104 -37.77 -7.70 35.76
C ALA A 104 -37.32 -8.95 36.55
N PRO A 105 -37.83 -10.16 36.21
CA PRO A 105 -37.56 -11.37 36.95
C PRO A 105 -36.24 -12.02 36.53
N ALA A 106 -35.56 -12.60 37.53
CA ALA A 106 -34.36 -13.42 37.39
C ALA A 106 -34.65 -14.71 36.62
N SER A 107 -33.91 -14.98 35.55
CA SER A 107 -33.93 -16.24 34.83
C SER A 107 -32.89 -17.22 35.41
N VAL A 108 -33.43 -18.32 35.85
CA VAL A 108 -32.76 -19.48 36.46
C VAL A 108 -31.99 -20.27 35.41
N TRP A 109 -30.70 -20.46 35.62
CA TRP A 109 -29.89 -21.40 34.85
C TRP A 109 -30.14 -22.82 35.37
N ARG A 110 -30.75 -23.67 34.53
CA ARG A 110 -30.89 -25.11 34.77
C ARG A 110 -29.72 -25.84 34.11
N ALA A 111 -28.93 -26.52 34.95
CA ALA A 111 -27.89 -27.43 34.48
C ALA A 111 -28.52 -28.71 33.88
N MET A 112 -28.06 -29.11 32.70
CA MET A 112 -28.39 -30.41 32.12
C MET A 112 -27.34 -31.46 32.50
N PRO A 113 -27.76 -32.74 32.71
CA PRO A 113 -26.89 -33.80 33.23
C PRO A 113 -26.00 -34.41 32.12
N ARG A 114 -24.76 -34.73 32.51
CA ARG A 114 -23.82 -35.52 31.70
C ARG A 114 -24.29 -36.97 31.59
N THR A 115 -24.48 -37.50 30.42
CA THR A 115 -24.65 -38.93 30.15
C THR A 115 -23.27 -39.55 29.91
N ASN A 116 -22.93 -40.51 30.77
CA ASN A 116 -21.84 -41.46 30.57
C ASN A 116 -22.16 -42.36 29.38
N VAL A 117 -21.21 -42.55 28.46
CA VAL A 117 -21.23 -43.63 27.47
C VAL A 117 -20.03 -44.53 27.74
N ASP A 118 -20.37 -45.81 27.98
CA ASP A 118 -19.47 -46.89 28.37
C ASP A 118 -18.39 -47.22 27.33
N ALA A 119 -17.21 -47.54 27.86
CA ALA A 119 -16.08 -48.06 27.08
C ALA A 119 -16.30 -49.52 26.67
N ALA A 120 -16.11 -49.83 25.40
CA ALA A 120 -16.00 -51.21 24.90
C ALA A 120 -14.51 -51.61 24.71
N PRO A 121 -14.15 -52.89 24.89
CA PRO A 121 -12.78 -53.32 25.08
C PRO A 121 -11.98 -53.48 23.78
N VAL A 122 -10.69 -53.13 23.89
CA VAL A 122 -9.68 -53.29 22.86
C VAL A 122 -9.17 -54.73 22.84
N THR A 123 -9.24 -55.38 21.67
CA THR A 123 -8.52 -56.65 21.40
C THR A 123 -7.24 -56.36 20.62
N PRO A 124 -6.11 -57.01 20.91
CA PRO A 124 -4.86 -56.82 20.21
C PRO A 124 -4.80 -57.67 18.93
N LEU A 125 -4.39 -57.06 17.80
CA LEU A 125 -4.11 -57.79 16.55
C LEU A 125 -2.61 -57.92 16.33
N SER A 126 -2.22 -59.16 16.08
CA SER A 126 -0.89 -59.69 15.90
C SER A 126 -0.17 -59.23 14.62
N THR A 127 1.14 -59.11 14.78
CA THR A 127 2.22 -59.27 13.81
C THR A 127 1.89 -59.87 12.44
N ALA A 128 2.20 -59.12 11.36
CA ALA A 128 2.57 -59.68 10.07
C ALA A 128 3.73 -58.88 9.49
N ALA A 129 4.93 -59.45 9.67
CA ALA A 129 6.10 -59.12 8.87
C ALA A 129 5.96 -59.85 7.52
N ALA A 130 6.15 -59.14 6.39
CA ALA A 130 6.67 -59.58 5.10
C ALA A 130 6.09 -58.77 3.94
N ALA A 131 6.86 -57.82 3.47
CA ALA A 131 6.99 -57.43 2.04
C ALA A 131 7.86 -56.17 1.89
N ALA A 132 9.16 -56.32 2.09
CA ALA A 132 10.16 -55.34 1.69
C ALA A 132 11.10 -56.00 0.66
N ALA A 133 10.81 -55.85 -0.63
CA ALA A 133 11.70 -55.85 -1.78
C ALA A 133 10.82 -55.74 -3.03
N PRO A 134 10.87 -54.69 -3.82
CA PRO A 134 11.97 -54.42 -4.72
C PRO A 134 12.24 -52.94 -4.98
N TYR A 135 13.10 -52.30 -4.21
CA TYR A 135 13.57 -50.94 -4.55
C TYR A 135 15.10 -50.82 -4.59
N ALA A 136 15.81 -51.95 -4.40
CA ALA A 136 17.29 -51.97 -4.39
C ALA A 136 17.93 -52.20 -5.78
N GLN A 137 17.16 -52.37 -6.84
CA GLN A 137 17.71 -52.61 -8.19
C GLN A 137 17.67 -51.43 -9.17
N ALA A 138 17.05 -50.28 -8.79
CA ALA A 138 17.01 -49.11 -9.68
C ALA A 138 18.15 -48.07 -9.38
N LEU A 139 18.97 -48.25 -8.39
CA LEU A 139 20.05 -47.33 -8.00
C LEU A 139 21.45 -47.73 -8.50
N ALA A 140 21.60 -48.84 -9.21
CA ALA A 140 22.91 -49.34 -9.70
C ALA A 140 23.20 -49.07 -11.19
N ALA A 141 22.32 -48.36 -11.91
CA ALA A 141 22.45 -48.13 -13.37
C ALA A 141 22.75 -46.69 -13.81
N ALA A 142 23.11 -45.79 -12.91
CA ALA A 142 23.42 -44.38 -13.24
C ALA A 142 24.75 -43.88 -12.66
N ALA A 143 25.82 -44.70 -12.75
CA ALA A 143 27.18 -44.27 -12.47
C ALA A 143 28.06 -44.47 -13.69
N ALA A 144 28.05 -43.52 -14.64
CA ALA A 144 29.09 -43.35 -15.64
C ALA A 144 30.04 -42.22 -15.19
N PRO A 145 31.36 -42.40 -15.29
CA PRO A 145 32.32 -41.42 -14.82
C PRO A 145 32.43 -40.21 -15.74
N LEU A 146 32.39 -39.02 -15.16
CA LEU A 146 32.67 -37.74 -15.82
C LEU A 146 34.18 -37.61 -16.07
N PRO A 147 34.65 -36.99 -17.17
CA PRO A 147 36.05 -36.72 -17.44
C PRO A 147 36.61 -35.65 -16.48
N PRO A 148 37.93 -35.67 -16.23
CA PRO A 148 38.53 -34.74 -15.26
C PRO A 148 38.56 -33.31 -15.77
N GLN A 149 38.00 -32.38 -14.98
CA GLN A 149 38.17 -30.95 -15.15
C GLN A 149 39.49 -30.55 -14.48
N SER A 150 40.36 -29.94 -15.27
CA SER A 150 41.59 -29.30 -14.81
C SER A 150 41.26 -27.98 -14.11
N ASP A 151 41.60 -27.88 -12.83
CA ASP A 151 41.61 -26.62 -12.06
C ASP A 151 42.73 -25.74 -12.57
N GLU A 152 42.42 -24.63 -13.19
CA GLU A 152 43.23 -23.42 -13.22
C GLU A 152 42.30 -22.21 -13.19
N LEU A 153 42.09 -21.64 -11.99
CA LEU A 153 41.47 -20.36 -11.76
C LEU A 153 42.50 -19.24 -11.92
N ASP A 154 42.61 -18.69 -13.13
CA ASP A 154 43.37 -17.45 -13.36
C ASP A 154 42.55 -16.23 -12.94
N PHE A 155 42.97 -15.58 -11.87
CA PHE A 155 42.51 -14.28 -11.44
C PHE A 155 43.11 -13.21 -12.36
N HIS A 156 42.38 -12.75 -13.36
CA HIS A 156 42.71 -11.53 -14.08
C HIS A 156 42.21 -10.29 -13.34
N ALA A 157 43.14 -9.40 -13.01
CA ALA A 157 42.92 -8.06 -12.51
C ALA A 157 42.10 -7.19 -13.50
N PRO A 158 41.31 -6.20 -13.05
CA PRO A 158 40.51 -5.39 -13.93
C PRO A 158 41.36 -4.55 -14.88
N ALA A 159 41.05 -4.68 -16.16
CA ALA A 159 41.70 -3.93 -17.24
C ALA A 159 41.41 -2.44 -17.11
N GLN A 160 42.42 -1.61 -17.20
CA GLN A 160 42.35 -0.17 -17.31
C GLN A 160 41.64 0.25 -18.64
N PRO A 161 40.90 1.37 -18.67
CA PRO A 161 40.27 1.84 -19.89
C PRO A 161 41.33 2.28 -20.90
N ARG A 162 41.30 1.67 -22.09
CA ARG A 162 42.09 2.09 -23.24
C ARG A 162 41.58 3.43 -23.74
N LEU A 163 42.45 4.43 -23.79
CA LEU A 163 42.25 5.68 -24.52
C LEU A 163 42.06 5.32 -25.99
N ILE A 164 40.95 5.82 -26.56
CA ILE A 164 40.61 5.74 -27.98
C ILE A 164 41.59 6.63 -28.70
N ALA A 165 42.38 6.07 -29.63
CA ALA A 165 43.26 6.78 -30.50
C ALA A 165 42.49 7.61 -31.50
N GLU A 166 43.07 8.77 -31.84
CA GLU A 166 42.57 9.80 -32.76
C GLU A 166 42.05 9.19 -34.07
N GLU A 167 40.86 9.59 -34.49
CA GLU A 167 40.31 9.31 -35.82
C GLU A 167 41.09 10.08 -36.88
N GLU A 168 41.64 9.37 -37.87
CA GLU A 168 42.18 9.93 -39.06
C GLU A 168 41.10 10.63 -39.92
N PRO A 169 41.37 11.73 -40.57
CA PRO A 169 40.37 12.47 -41.36
C PRO A 169 39.98 11.70 -42.62
N PHE A 170 38.70 11.52 -42.82
CA PHE A 170 38.11 10.98 -44.05
C PHE A 170 38.56 11.80 -45.28
N SER A 171 39.36 11.19 -46.17
CA SER A 171 39.70 11.73 -47.48
C SER A 171 38.55 11.53 -48.47
N PHE A 172 37.97 12.63 -48.92
CA PHE A 172 37.05 12.60 -50.06
C PHE A 172 37.77 12.21 -51.34
N VAL A 173 37.42 11.07 -51.90
CA VAL A 173 37.82 10.70 -53.28
C VAL A 173 36.99 11.54 -54.25
N THR A 174 37.62 12.54 -54.84
CA THR A 174 37.09 13.29 -55.98
C THR A 174 37.15 12.38 -57.22
N ARG A 175 35.99 11.88 -57.66
CA ARG A 175 35.84 11.36 -59.03
C ARG A 175 35.86 12.55 -59.99
N LYS A 176 36.88 12.58 -60.81
CA LYS A 176 36.95 13.43 -62.00
C LYS A 176 36.08 12.84 -63.10
N ASP A 177 35.45 13.78 -63.84
CA ASP A 177 34.97 13.67 -65.22
C ASP A 177 33.66 12.86 -65.45
N GLU A 178 32.53 13.53 -65.25
CA GLU A 178 31.37 13.38 -66.15
C GLU A 178 30.84 14.79 -66.52
N GLU A 179 30.72 14.97 -67.83
CA GLU A 179 30.39 16.23 -68.52
C GLU A 179 29.05 16.83 -68.10
N VAL A 180 29.06 18.12 -67.72
CA VAL A 180 27.84 18.89 -67.45
C VAL A 180 27.27 19.36 -68.79
N PRO A 181 26.01 19.00 -69.12
CA PRO A 181 25.38 19.63 -70.34
C PRO A 181 25.05 21.08 -70.04
N ASN A 182 25.54 21.92 -70.93
CA ASN A 182 25.31 23.34 -70.98
C ASN A 182 23.83 23.67 -71.23
N PHE A 183 23.10 24.14 -70.23
CA PHE A 183 21.77 24.72 -70.45
C PHE A 183 21.87 26.19 -70.85
N THR A 184 21.70 26.44 -72.12
CA THR A 184 21.48 27.76 -72.69
C THR A 184 20.22 28.40 -72.12
N ARG A 185 20.38 29.64 -71.72
CA ARG A 185 19.38 30.58 -71.21
C ARG A 185 18.30 30.82 -72.25
N GLY A 186 17.19 30.07 -72.19
CA GLY A 186 16.01 30.26 -73.05
C GLY A 186 14.97 31.13 -72.35
N SER A 187 14.52 32.10 -73.08
CA SER A 187 13.51 33.13 -72.85
C SER A 187 12.30 32.76 -71.94
N ARG A 188 11.97 33.76 -71.16
CA ARG A 188 10.76 34.07 -70.43
C ARG A 188 9.49 33.63 -71.20
N ALA A 189 8.88 32.50 -70.81
CA ALA A 189 7.52 32.08 -71.16
C ALA A 189 6.56 32.24 -70.01
N ALA A 190 5.36 32.68 -70.30
CA ALA A 190 4.31 33.14 -69.46
C ALA A 190 3.94 32.13 -68.32
N ALA A 191 3.59 32.69 -67.16
CA ALA A 191 3.06 32.00 -65.97
C ALA A 191 1.88 31.11 -66.40
N ALA A 192 2.09 29.80 -66.36
CA ALA A 192 1.00 28.83 -66.29
C ALA A 192 0.36 28.87 -64.88
N LYS A 193 -0.94 29.07 -64.83
CA LYS A 193 -1.74 28.98 -63.62
C LYS A 193 -1.49 27.62 -62.97
N PRO A 194 -1.44 27.53 -61.60
CA PRO A 194 -1.40 26.25 -60.93
C PRO A 194 -2.61 25.44 -61.35
N VAL A 195 -2.38 24.26 -61.89
CA VAL A 195 -3.43 23.26 -62.05
C VAL A 195 -3.84 22.86 -60.64
N GLU A 196 -5.02 23.27 -60.24
CA GLU A 196 -5.66 22.73 -59.06
C GLU A 196 -5.83 21.20 -59.28
N THR A 197 -4.98 20.44 -58.64
CA THR A 197 -5.20 18.99 -58.50
C THR A 197 -6.56 18.84 -57.81
N PRO A 198 -7.55 18.14 -58.39
CA PRO A 198 -8.83 17.97 -57.72
C PRO A 198 -8.56 17.32 -56.37
N ALA A 199 -8.97 17.99 -55.31
CA ALA A 199 -8.94 17.48 -53.95
C ALA A 199 -9.60 16.10 -53.99
N GLN A 200 -8.83 15.07 -53.70
CA GLN A 200 -9.41 13.72 -53.49
C GLN A 200 -10.48 13.88 -52.39
N PRO A 201 -11.70 13.35 -52.60
CA PRO A 201 -12.72 13.45 -51.58
C PRO A 201 -12.16 12.88 -50.30
N ALA A 202 -12.20 13.65 -49.22
CA ALA A 202 -11.72 13.22 -47.89
C ALA A 202 -12.34 11.88 -47.57
N ALA A 203 -11.50 10.87 -47.42
CA ALA A 203 -11.98 9.52 -47.12
C ALA A 203 -12.85 9.56 -45.86
N GLN A 204 -14.08 9.09 -45.94
CA GLN A 204 -14.97 9.08 -44.77
C GLN A 204 -14.34 8.24 -43.64
N PRO A 205 -14.41 8.71 -42.38
CA PRO A 205 -13.84 7.96 -41.27
C PRO A 205 -14.53 6.60 -41.14
N THR A 206 -13.74 5.56 -40.88
CA THR A 206 -14.24 4.21 -40.64
C THR A 206 -14.70 4.06 -39.20
N PHE A 207 -15.74 3.25 -38.94
CA PHE A 207 -16.18 2.95 -37.58
C PHE A 207 -15.50 1.68 -37.07
N GLY A 208 -14.95 1.77 -35.86
CA GLY A 208 -14.52 0.61 -35.09
C GLY A 208 -15.75 -0.10 -34.48
N LYS A 209 -15.68 -1.43 -34.39
CA LYS A 209 -16.74 -2.22 -33.73
C LYS A 209 -16.50 -2.20 -32.21
N ARG A 210 -17.56 -1.96 -31.43
CA ARG A 210 -17.51 -2.10 -29.97
C ARG A 210 -17.28 -3.57 -29.61
N ALA A 211 -16.38 -3.81 -28.64
CA ALA A 211 -16.00 -5.16 -28.24
C ALA A 211 -17.09 -5.87 -27.42
N ASP A 212 -17.97 -5.12 -26.78
CA ASP A 212 -19.08 -5.65 -25.94
C ASP A 212 -20.34 -6.01 -26.74
N SER A 213 -20.44 -5.63 -28.04
CA SER A 213 -21.59 -5.97 -28.89
C SER A 213 -21.81 -7.47 -29.07
N ASP A 214 -20.74 -8.29 -29.00
CA ASP A 214 -20.79 -9.73 -29.24
C ASP A 214 -20.41 -10.54 -27.99
N MET A 215 -20.45 -9.91 -26.79
CA MET A 215 -20.05 -10.61 -25.56
C MET A 215 -21.04 -11.68 -25.15
N LYS A 216 -20.50 -12.89 -24.94
CA LYS A 216 -21.24 -13.98 -24.31
C LYS A 216 -21.25 -13.79 -22.79
N THR A 217 -22.44 -13.70 -22.23
CA THR A 217 -22.63 -13.67 -20.77
C THR A 217 -22.78 -15.09 -20.23
N VAL A 218 -22.10 -15.39 -19.13
CA VAL A 218 -22.19 -16.66 -18.41
C VAL A 218 -22.75 -16.36 -17.03
N ALA A 219 -24.02 -16.68 -16.80
CA ALA A 219 -24.62 -16.47 -15.49
C ALA A 219 -23.89 -17.28 -14.41
N ILE A 220 -23.49 -16.62 -13.33
CA ILE A 220 -22.91 -17.28 -12.17
C ILE A 220 -24.07 -17.86 -11.35
N THR A 221 -24.15 -19.18 -11.30
CA THR A 221 -25.12 -19.91 -10.47
C THR A 221 -24.51 -20.24 -9.11
N ALA A 222 -25.34 -20.33 -8.08
CA ALA A 222 -24.91 -20.71 -6.75
C ALA A 222 -24.24 -22.12 -6.77
N LYS A 223 -22.96 -22.17 -6.41
CA LYS A 223 -22.15 -23.40 -6.39
C LYS A 223 -21.74 -23.70 -4.96
N SER A 224 -21.91 -24.96 -4.52
CA SER A 224 -21.40 -25.38 -3.22
C SER A 224 -19.90 -25.70 -3.31
N VAL A 225 -19.11 -25.14 -2.40
CA VAL A 225 -17.67 -25.34 -2.27
C VAL A 225 -17.32 -25.51 -0.79
N ARG A 226 -16.84 -26.68 -0.37
CA ARG A 226 -16.39 -26.95 1.00
C ARG A 226 -17.39 -26.49 2.09
N GLY A 227 -18.66 -26.86 1.97
CA GLY A 227 -19.70 -26.49 2.95
C GLY A 227 -20.35 -25.13 2.75
N TYR A 228 -19.73 -24.20 2.02
CA TYR A 228 -20.29 -22.90 1.68
C TYR A 228 -20.91 -22.88 0.30
N LYS A 229 -21.90 -22.00 0.09
CA LYS A 229 -22.47 -21.71 -1.22
C LYS A 229 -21.97 -20.35 -1.69
N LEU A 230 -21.44 -20.29 -2.93
CA LEU A 230 -21.10 -19.01 -3.56
C LEU A 230 -22.39 -18.27 -3.98
N PRO A 231 -22.42 -16.93 -3.92
CA PRO A 231 -23.60 -16.16 -4.33
C PRO A 231 -23.85 -16.27 -5.84
N SER A 232 -25.12 -16.16 -6.22
CA SER A 232 -25.53 -16.08 -7.63
C SER A 232 -25.45 -14.64 -8.12
N SER A 233 -25.11 -14.46 -9.41
CA SER A 233 -25.15 -13.16 -10.07
C SER A 233 -26.55 -12.52 -10.11
N SER A 234 -27.61 -13.28 -9.80
CA SER A 234 -28.98 -12.76 -9.66
C SER A 234 -29.16 -11.76 -8.51
N LEU A 235 -28.22 -11.71 -7.55
CA LEU A 235 -28.20 -10.70 -6.48
C LEU A 235 -27.72 -9.32 -6.97
N LEU A 236 -27.18 -9.24 -8.17
CA LEU A 236 -26.70 -8.02 -8.80
C LEU A 236 -27.70 -7.50 -9.82
N TYR A 237 -27.78 -6.17 -9.91
CA TYR A 237 -28.61 -5.48 -10.88
C TYR A 237 -28.14 -5.77 -12.32
N ARG A 238 -29.06 -5.92 -13.24
CA ARG A 238 -28.81 -6.05 -14.67
C ARG A 238 -29.38 -4.85 -15.40
N SER A 239 -28.55 -4.18 -16.18
CA SER A 239 -29.03 -3.14 -17.07
C SER A 239 -29.80 -3.76 -18.23
N GLU A 240 -30.98 -3.20 -18.53
CA GLU A 240 -31.76 -3.56 -19.72
C GLU A 240 -31.50 -2.61 -20.89
N GLU A 241 -30.83 -1.48 -20.64
CA GLU A 241 -30.59 -0.43 -21.63
C GLU A 241 -29.22 -0.60 -22.28
N GLN A 242 -29.22 -0.82 -23.59
CA GLN A 242 -28.04 -0.65 -24.43
C GLN A 242 -28.19 0.65 -25.21
N ASN A 243 -27.27 1.59 -25.04
CA ASN A 243 -27.27 2.81 -25.83
C ASN A 243 -27.00 2.52 -27.29
N VAL A 244 -27.90 2.93 -28.15
CA VAL A 244 -27.73 2.83 -29.61
C VAL A 244 -26.74 3.90 -30.06
N VAL A 245 -25.65 3.44 -30.67
CA VAL A 245 -24.62 4.33 -31.24
C VAL A 245 -25.22 5.11 -32.43
N ARG A 246 -25.29 6.42 -32.31
CA ARG A 246 -25.75 7.31 -33.40
C ARG A 246 -24.55 7.68 -34.28
N GLU A 247 -24.28 6.89 -35.31
CA GLU A 247 -23.12 7.08 -36.18
C GLU A 247 -23.07 8.47 -36.86
N GLU A 248 -24.23 9.02 -37.22
CA GLU A 248 -24.31 10.35 -37.87
C GLU A 248 -23.84 11.45 -36.94
N ALA A 249 -24.26 11.43 -35.66
CA ALA A 249 -23.82 12.39 -34.66
C ALA A 249 -22.30 12.32 -34.43
N LEU A 250 -21.75 11.09 -34.34
CA LEU A 250 -20.30 10.91 -34.18
C LEU A 250 -19.49 11.38 -35.42
N ARG A 251 -20.05 11.27 -36.63
CA ARG A 251 -19.42 11.83 -37.83
C ARG A 251 -19.40 13.36 -37.79
N GLU A 252 -20.44 13.96 -37.27
CA GLU A 252 -20.56 15.42 -37.12
C GLU A 252 -19.59 15.94 -36.07
N GLU A 253 -19.50 15.24 -34.91
CA GLU A 253 -18.46 15.52 -33.90
C GLU A 253 -17.04 15.40 -34.45
N ALA A 254 -16.77 14.37 -35.31
CA ALA A 254 -15.46 14.21 -35.95
C ALA A 254 -15.14 15.37 -36.91
N ARG A 255 -16.14 15.90 -37.63
CA ARG A 255 -15.96 17.09 -38.51
C ARG A 255 -15.63 18.33 -37.67
N THR A 256 -16.42 18.56 -36.62
CA THR A 256 -16.20 19.67 -35.68
C THR A 256 -14.80 19.60 -35.09
N LEU A 257 -14.37 18.41 -34.67
CA LEU A 257 -13.01 18.18 -34.13
C LEU A 257 -11.91 18.57 -35.13
N VAL A 258 -12.03 18.12 -36.40
CA VAL A 258 -11.05 18.44 -37.47
C VAL A 258 -11.04 19.93 -37.74
N GLU A 259 -12.22 20.56 -37.86
CA GLU A 259 -12.36 21.99 -38.09
C GLU A 259 -11.66 22.81 -36.99
N LYS A 260 -11.94 22.47 -35.72
CA LYS A 260 -11.35 23.15 -34.57
C LYS A 260 -9.85 22.92 -34.45
N CYS A 261 -9.36 21.72 -34.71
CA CYS A 261 -7.91 21.50 -34.82
C CYS A 261 -7.26 22.39 -35.90
N GLY A 262 -7.90 22.54 -37.07
CA GLY A 262 -7.44 23.41 -38.16
C GLY A 262 -7.44 24.87 -37.75
N GLU A 263 -8.47 25.39 -37.05
CA GLU A 263 -8.51 26.76 -36.53
C GLU A 263 -7.30 27.06 -35.61
N PHE A 264 -6.87 26.09 -34.84
CA PHE A 264 -5.66 26.18 -33.97
C PHE A 264 -4.36 25.87 -34.71
N GLY A 265 -4.41 25.72 -36.06
CA GLY A 265 -3.25 25.47 -36.91
C GLY A 265 -2.68 24.05 -36.75
N VAL A 266 -3.50 23.08 -36.40
CA VAL A 266 -3.18 21.66 -36.39
C VAL A 266 -3.99 20.96 -37.48
N ASP A 267 -3.44 20.89 -38.67
CA ASP A 267 -4.08 20.24 -39.81
C ASP A 267 -3.95 18.73 -39.72
N GLY A 268 -5.00 18.01 -40.16
CA GLY A 268 -5.06 16.57 -40.14
C GLY A 268 -6.48 16.05 -40.41
N GLN A 269 -6.68 14.76 -40.26
CA GLN A 269 -7.97 14.13 -40.51
C GLN A 269 -8.26 13.03 -39.50
N VAL A 270 -9.54 12.80 -39.16
CA VAL A 270 -9.99 11.64 -38.41
C VAL A 270 -10.08 10.45 -39.37
N THR A 271 -9.30 9.40 -39.09
CA THR A 271 -9.26 8.18 -39.91
C THR A 271 -10.22 7.10 -39.43
N GLN A 272 -10.43 7.03 -38.11
CA GLN A 272 -11.29 6.00 -37.49
C GLN A 272 -11.99 6.60 -36.28
N ILE A 273 -13.26 6.22 -36.09
CA ILE A 273 -14.07 6.55 -34.91
C ILE A 273 -14.32 5.25 -34.15
N ASN A 274 -13.88 5.17 -32.89
CA ASN A 274 -14.10 4.02 -32.02
C ASN A 274 -15.07 4.41 -30.91
N PRO A 275 -16.38 4.10 -31.04
CA PRO A 275 -17.35 4.36 -30.01
C PRO A 275 -17.13 3.43 -28.81
N GLY A 276 -17.15 4.00 -27.60
CA GLY A 276 -17.04 3.26 -26.36
C GLY A 276 -18.24 3.50 -25.44
N PRO A 277 -18.29 2.85 -24.26
CA PRO A 277 -19.44 2.98 -23.35
C PRO A 277 -19.50 4.35 -22.67
N VAL A 278 -18.38 4.99 -22.40
CA VAL A 278 -18.29 6.27 -21.68
C VAL A 278 -17.65 7.36 -22.52
N VAL A 279 -16.67 7.00 -23.34
CA VAL A 279 -15.94 7.91 -24.23
C VAL A 279 -15.89 7.37 -25.64
N THR A 280 -15.89 8.24 -26.63
CA THR A 280 -15.62 7.91 -28.03
C THR A 280 -14.20 8.34 -28.36
N THR A 281 -13.43 7.45 -29.00
CA THR A 281 -12.04 7.73 -29.39
C THR A 281 -11.99 8.04 -30.87
N PHE A 282 -11.61 9.29 -31.19
CA PHE A 282 -11.34 9.75 -32.58
C PHE A 282 -9.85 9.56 -32.87
N GLU A 283 -9.54 8.68 -33.83
CA GLU A 283 -8.16 8.49 -34.29
C GLU A 283 -7.78 9.60 -35.29
N PHE A 284 -7.16 10.63 -34.77
CA PHE A 284 -6.71 11.78 -35.56
C PHE A 284 -5.32 11.52 -36.14
N ARG A 285 -5.18 11.65 -37.46
CA ARG A 285 -3.90 11.61 -38.16
C ARG A 285 -3.48 13.04 -38.45
N PRO A 286 -2.48 13.57 -37.74
CA PRO A 286 -1.95 14.89 -38.04
C PRO A 286 -1.17 14.88 -39.36
N ASP A 287 -1.12 16.02 -40.04
CA ASP A 287 -0.32 16.23 -41.23
C ASP A 287 1.18 16.23 -40.92
N ALA A 288 2.00 16.06 -41.97
CA ALA A 288 3.45 16.00 -41.84
C ALA A 288 4.01 17.29 -41.23
N GLY A 289 4.84 17.15 -40.18
CA GLY A 289 5.48 18.31 -39.52
C GLY A 289 4.75 18.79 -38.25
N VAL A 290 3.54 18.31 -37.95
CA VAL A 290 2.84 18.62 -36.69
C VAL A 290 3.44 17.84 -35.54
N LYS A 291 3.93 18.54 -34.52
CA LYS A 291 4.51 17.93 -33.32
C LYS A 291 3.38 17.44 -32.38
N TYR A 292 3.55 16.24 -31.77
CA TYR A 292 2.61 15.69 -30.80
C TYR A 292 2.29 16.63 -29.63
N ALA A 293 3.32 17.35 -29.12
CA ALA A 293 3.13 18.30 -28.04
C ALA A 293 2.18 19.46 -28.40
N ARG A 294 2.08 19.82 -29.70
CA ARG A 294 1.15 20.84 -30.15
C ARG A 294 -0.30 20.35 -30.08
N ILE A 295 -0.52 19.07 -30.40
CA ILE A 295 -1.86 18.46 -30.31
C ILE A 295 -2.29 18.33 -28.85
N THR A 296 -1.41 17.82 -27.98
CA THR A 296 -1.73 17.68 -26.55
C THR A 296 -1.91 19.00 -25.83
N GLY A 297 -1.31 20.07 -26.35
CA GLY A 297 -1.50 21.43 -25.83
C GLY A 297 -2.89 22.01 -26.11
N LEU A 298 -3.63 21.46 -27.07
CA LEU A 298 -4.98 21.91 -27.44
C LEU A 298 -6.10 21.25 -26.62
N ALA A 299 -5.78 20.38 -25.65
CA ALA A 299 -6.79 19.63 -24.91
C ALA A 299 -7.86 20.53 -24.28
N ASP A 300 -7.44 21.63 -23.64
CA ASP A 300 -8.35 22.56 -22.96
C ASP A 300 -9.18 23.37 -23.99
N ASP A 301 -8.59 23.79 -25.12
CA ASP A 301 -9.26 24.50 -26.19
C ASP A 301 -10.30 23.61 -26.88
N LEU A 302 -9.96 22.33 -27.09
CA LEU A 302 -10.88 21.35 -27.64
C LEU A 302 -12.01 21.01 -26.67
N CYS A 303 -11.79 21.01 -25.35
CA CYS A 303 -12.84 20.87 -24.36
C CYS A 303 -13.89 21.97 -24.52
N LEU A 304 -13.44 23.21 -24.68
CA LEU A 304 -14.34 24.35 -24.90
C LEU A 304 -15.11 24.23 -26.23
N ALA A 305 -14.39 23.90 -27.31
CA ALA A 305 -14.96 23.80 -28.64
C ALA A 305 -15.98 22.68 -28.83
N MET A 306 -15.76 21.55 -28.14
CA MET A 306 -16.61 20.36 -28.17
C MET A 306 -17.64 20.33 -27.05
N ALA A 307 -17.72 21.40 -26.22
CA ALA A 307 -18.56 21.47 -25.01
C ALA A 307 -18.38 20.22 -24.09
N ALA A 308 -17.15 19.68 -24.02
CA ALA A 308 -16.79 18.50 -23.26
C ALA A 308 -16.22 18.87 -21.89
N GLU A 309 -16.54 18.09 -20.86
CA GLU A 309 -16.01 18.28 -19.49
C GLU A 309 -14.49 18.12 -19.45
N SER A 310 -13.95 17.16 -20.21
CA SER A 310 -12.53 16.86 -20.29
C SER A 310 -12.23 16.00 -21.51
N ILE A 311 -11.10 16.24 -22.17
CA ILE A 311 -10.62 15.45 -23.32
C ILE A 311 -9.25 14.90 -22.96
N LEU A 312 -9.04 13.58 -23.16
CA LEU A 312 -7.75 12.93 -23.00
C LEU A 312 -7.15 12.63 -24.36
N ILE A 313 -5.91 13.04 -24.58
CA ILE A 313 -5.19 12.86 -25.85
C ILE A 313 -4.02 11.90 -25.63
N GLU A 314 -4.04 10.76 -26.33
CA GLU A 314 -3.04 9.69 -26.20
C GLU A 314 -2.48 9.25 -27.54
N ARG A 315 -1.26 8.68 -27.53
CA ARG A 315 -0.68 8.04 -28.70
C ARG A 315 -1.28 6.66 -28.92
N MET A 316 -1.74 6.39 -30.14
CA MET A 316 -2.21 5.06 -30.49
C MET A 316 -1.03 4.11 -30.73
N ALA A 317 -0.99 2.99 -30.00
CA ALA A 317 0.11 2.05 -30.10
C ALA A 317 0.16 1.38 -31.49
N GLY A 318 1.33 1.39 -32.12
CA GLY A 318 1.53 0.78 -33.44
C GLY A 318 0.90 1.55 -34.61
N LYS A 319 0.33 2.74 -34.36
CA LYS A 319 -0.27 3.59 -35.38
C LYS A 319 0.40 4.96 -35.42
N SER A 320 0.35 5.65 -36.58
CA SER A 320 0.78 7.04 -36.74
C SER A 320 -0.32 8.05 -36.39
N THR A 321 -1.33 7.62 -35.63
CA THR A 321 -2.48 8.41 -35.23
C THR A 321 -2.44 8.73 -33.75
N VAL A 322 -3.14 9.79 -33.37
CA VAL A 322 -3.35 10.21 -31.98
C VAL A 322 -4.82 9.94 -31.65
N GLY A 323 -5.08 9.28 -30.53
CA GLY A 323 -6.43 9.07 -30.04
C GLY A 323 -6.89 10.27 -29.23
N ILE A 324 -7.92 10.93 -29.67
CA ILE A 324 -8.60 12.03 -28.97
C ILE A 324 -9.87 11.43 -28.37
N GLN A 325 -9.92 11.33 -27.06
CA GLN A 325 -11.02 10.70 -26.33
C GLN A 325 -11.98 11.77 -25.85
N VAL A 326 -13.16 11.80 -26.44
CA VAL A 326 -14.23 12.75 -26.13
C VAL A 326 -15.31 12.02 -25.33
N PRO A 327 -15.81 12.59 -24.23
CA PRO A 327 -16.89 11.99 -23.44
C PRO A 327 -18.19 11.90 -24.24
N ASN A 328 -18.88 10.78 -24.14
CA ASN A 328 -20.22 10.63 -24.73
C ASN A 328 -21.22 11.55 -24.01
N HIS A 329 -22.21 12.07 -24.72
CA HIS A 329 -23.32 12.81 -24.12
C HIS A 329 -24.11 11.89 -23.18
N ASP A 330 -24.48 10.70 -23.66
CA ASP A 330 -25.16 9.67 -22.88
C ASP A 330 -24.14 8.61 -22.46
N ARG A 331 -23.65 8.70 -21.23
CA ARG A 331 -22.62 7.78 -20.68
C ARG A 331 -23.30 6.55 -20.11
N GLU A 332 -22.83 5.37 -20.50
CA GLU A 332 -23.32 4.11 -19.96
C GLU A 332 -22.77 3.87 -18.54
N THR A 333 -23.62 3.42 -17.63
CA THR A 333 -23.20 2.89 -16.34
C THR A 333 -22.75 1.45 -16.52
N ILE A 334 -21.50 1.15 -16.17
CA ILE A 334 -20.96 -0.22 -16.23
C ILE A 334 -21.34 -0.92 -14.93
N TRP A 335 -22.22 -1.90 -15.00
CA TRP A 335 -22.67 -2.64 -13.82
C TRP A 335 -21.69 -3.76 -13.47
N LEU A 336 -21.53 -4.04 -12.17
CA LEU A 336 -20.68 -5.13 -11.70
C LEU A 336 -21.12 -6.47 -12.30
N ARG A 337 -22.42 -6.69 -12.45
CA ARG A 337 -22.98 -7.91 -13.04
C ARG A 337 -22.45 -8.18 -14.45
N ASP A 338 -22.37 -7.16 -15.30
CA ASP A 338 -21.87 -7.31 -16.67
C ASP A 338 -20.44 -7.79 -16.73
N VAL A 339 -19.62 -7.36 -15.73
CA VAL A 339 -18.21 -7.75 -15.66
C VAL A 339 -18.04 -9.15 -15.07
N VAL A 340 -18.79 -9.50 -14.01
CA VAL A 340 -18.64 -10.82 -13.38
C VAL A 340 -19.26 -11.95 -14.22
N GLU A 341 -20.30 -11.67 -15.00
CA GLU A 341 -20.90 -12.64 -15.93
C GLU A 341 -20.10 -12.81 -17.23
N CYS A 342 -18.99 -12.07 -17.43
CA CYS A 342 -18.17 -12.29 -18.61
C CYS A 342 -17.38 -13.60 -18.51
N GLU A 343 -17.13 -14.21 -19.67
CA GLU A 343 -16.45 -15.50 -19.76
C GLU A 343 -15.06 -15.48 -19.10
N SER A 344 -14.29 -14.40 -19.26
CA SER A 344 -12.95 -14.27 -18.70
C SER A 344 -12.94 -14.28 -17.17
N PHE A 345 -13.94 -13.65 -16.54
CA PHE A 345 -14.10 -13.67 -15.07
C PHE A 345 -14.71 -15.01 -14.61
N ALA A 346 -15.82 -15.43 -15.22
CA ALA A 346 -16.56 -16.63 -14.80
C ALA A 346 -15.70 -17.90 -14.88
N GLN A 347 -14.89 -18.07 -15.93
CA GLN A 347 -14.02 -19.24 -16.15
C GLN A 347 -12.64 -19.11 -15.48
N SER A 348 -12.28 -17.94 -14.94
CA SER A 348 -11.01 -17.78 -14.22
C SER A 348 -10.90 -18.78 -13.07
N LYS A 349 -9.80 -19.52 -13.01
CA LYS A 349 -9.50 -20.46 -11.92
C LYS A 349 -8.94 -19.76 -10.68
N SER A 350 -8.53 -18.50 -10.80
CA SER A 350 -8.01 -17.73 -9.69
C SER A 350 -9.10 -17.41 -8.67
N LYS A 351 -8.78 -17.63 -7.40
CA LYS A 351 -9.62 -17.24 -6.25
C LYS A 351 -9.60 -15.74 -5.99
N LEU A 352 -8.62 -15.06 -6.57
CA LEU A 352 -8.35 -13.63 -6.39
C LEU A 352 -8.62 -12.83 -7.67
N ALA A 353 -9.47 -13.36 -8.58
CA ALA A 353 -9.89 -12.63 -9.77
C ALA A 353 -10.75 -11.42 -9.40
N ILE A 354 -10.42 -10.28 -9.99
CA ILE A 354 -11.08 -8.98 -9.75
C ILE A 354 -11.67 -8.46 -11.06
N ALA A 355 -12.90 -7.96 -10.98
CA ALA A 355 -13.57 -7.22 -12.03
C ALA A 355 -13.09 -5.76 -12.01
N LEU A 356 -12.29 -5.33 -12.99
CA LEU A 356 -11.82 -3.95 -13.09
C LEU A 356 -12.75 -3.05 -13.86
N GLY A 357 -13.55 -3.59 -14.80
CA GLY A 357 -14.52 -2.82 -15.57
C GLY A 357 -14.42 -3.01 -17.08
N LYS A 358 -14.67 -1.94 -17.85
CA LYS A 358 -14.56 -1.93 -19.32
C LYS A 358 -13.51 -0.90 -19.76
N ASP A 359 -12.76 -1.24 -20.82
CA ASP A 359 -11.85 -0.30 -21.48
C ASP A 359 -12.62 0.71 -22.37
N ILE A 360 -11.90 1.62 -23.01
CA ILE A 360 -12.46 2.64 -23.91
C ILE A 360 -13.19 2.04 -25.13
N ASN A 361 -12.94 0.79 -25.49
CA ASN A 361 -13.58 0.10 -26.60
C ASN A 361 -14.73 -0.83 -26.15
N GLY A 362 -15.07 -0.84 -24.86
CA GLY A 362 -16.09 -1.73 -24.29
C GLY A 362 -15.57 -3.14 -23.94
N ARG A 363 -14.27 -3.44 -24.09
CA ARG A 363 -13.71 -4.73 -23.70
C ARG A 363 -13.66 -4.84 -22.19
N ILE A 364 -14.12 -5.95 -21.63
CA ILE A 364 -14.02 -6.21 -20.20
C ILE A 364 -12.55 -6.45 -19.81
N VAL A 365 -12.17 -5.76 -18.74
CA VAL A 365 -10.86 -5.86 -18.11
C VAL A 365 -11.03 -6.54 -16.76
N THR A 366 -10.39 -7.69 -16.62
CA THR A 366 -10.29 -8.43 -15.36
C THR A 366 -8.82 -8.52 -14.95
N ALA A 367 -8.56 -8.58 -13.67
CA ALA A 367 -7.22 -8.77 -13.14
C ALA A 367 -7.19 -9.88 -12.10
N ASP A 368 -6.00 -10.33 -11.75
CA ASP A 368 -5.77 -11.34 -10.72
C ASP A 368 -4.77 -10.81 -9.69
N LEU A 369 -5.19 -10.69 -8.43
CA LEU A 369 -4.33 -10.24 -7.34
C LEU A 369 -3.12 -11.16 -7.12
N ALA A 370 -3.23 -12.45 -7.44
CA ALA A 370 -2.06 -13.34 -7.36
C ALA A 370 -0.98 -12.95 -8.40
N ALA A 371 -1.39 -12.43 -9.56
CA ALA A 371 -0.49 -11.95 -10.60
C ALA A 371 0.00 -10.51 -10.34
N MET A 372 -0.88 -9.64 -9.79
CA MET A 372 -0.57 -8.27 -9.37
C MET A 372 -0.63 -8.14 -7.85
N PRO A 373 0.36 -8.62 -7.11
CA PRO A 373 0.23 -8.96 -5.69
C PRO A 373 -0.19 -7.79 -4.80
N HIS A 374 0.13 -6.58 -5.18
CA HIS A 374 -0.17 -5.38 -4.42
C HIS A 374 -0.61 -4.27 -5.36
N VAL A 375 -1.60 -3.51 -4.94
CA VAL A 375 -2.24 -2.45 -5.75
C VAL A 375 -2.25 -1.15 -4.96
N LEU A 376 -1.84 -0.08 -5.61
CA LEU A 376 -1.97 1.28 -5.10
C LEU A 376 -3.09 1.98 -5.85
N ILE A 377 -4.05 2.53 -5.11
CA ILE A 377 -5.24 3.20 -5.65
C ILE A 377 -5.28 4.64 -5.14
N ALA A 378 -5.39 5.61 -6.03
CA ALA A 378 -5.58 7.00 -5.64
C ALA A 378 -6.77 7.63 -6.37
N GLY A 379 -7.42 8.60 -5.72
CA GLY A 379 -8.53 9.32 -6.33
C GLY A 379 -9.13 10.35 -5.38
N SER A 380 -9.56 11.48 -5.91
CA SER A 380 -10.27 12.51 -5.13
C SER A 380 -11.65 12.02 -4.69
N THR A 381 -12.25 12.71 -3.73
CA THR A 381 -13.63 12.42 -3.29
C THR A 381 -14.60 12.50 -4.47
N GLY A 382 -15.48 11.51 -4.60
CA GLY A 382 -16.43 11.41 -5.72
C GLY A 382 -15.83 10.92 -7.05
N SER A 383 -14.53 10.58 -7.10
CA SER A 383 -13.91 10.04 -8.32
C SER A 383 -14.33 8.60 -8.66
N GLY A 384 -14.91 7.86 -7.70
CA GLY A 384 -15.28 6.45 -7.82
C GLY A 384 -14.33 5.46 -7.16
N LYS A 385 -13.31 5.93 -6.40
CA LYS A 385 -12.34 5.11 -5.69
C LYS A 385 -12.99 4.05 -4.80
N SER A 386 -13.87 4.47 -3.89
CA SER A 386 -14.52 3.58 -2.92
C SER A 386 -15.46 2.58 -3.60
N VAL A 387 -16.18 3.01 -4.63
CA VAL A 387 -17.05 2.12 -5.42
C VAL A 387 -16.24 1.03 -6.11
N ALA A 388 -15.07 1.37 -6.64
CA ALA A 388 -14.18 0.39 -7.25
C ALA A 388 -13.58 -0.59 -6.22
N ILE A 389 -13.24 -0.12 -5.02
CA ILE A 389 -12.80 -1.00 -3.91
C ILE A 389 -13.92 -1.97 -3.53
N ASN A 390 -15.16 -1.47 -3.42
CA ASN A 390 -16.33 -2.30 -3.18
C ASN A 390 -16.52 -3.34 -4.29
N ALA A 391 -16.38 -2.96 -5.56
CA ALA A 391 -16.44 -3.90 -6.68
C ALA A 391 -15.34 -4.97 -6.63
N MET A 392 -14.13 -4.63 -6.15
CA MET A 392 -13.05 -5.60 -5.94
C MET A 392 -13.38 -6.58 -4.81
N ILE A 393 -13.89 -6.10 -3.66
CA ILE A 393 -14.33 -6.96 -2.55
C ILE A 393 -15.45 -7.88 -3.02
N MET A 394 -16.45 -7.33 -3.68
CA MET A 394 -17.56 -8.10 -4.24
C MET A 394 -17.08 -9.17 -5.22
N SER A 395 -16.11 -8.85 -6.07
CA SER A 395 -15.51 -9.84 -7.00
C SER A 395 -14.94 -11.05 -6.25
N VAL A 396 -14.26 -10.82 -5.13
CA VAL A 396 -13.71 -11.89 -4.26
C VAL A 396 -14.84 -12.68 -3.62
N LEU A 397 -15.89 -12.01 -3.12
CA LEU A 397 -17.05 -12.67 -2.50
C LEU A 397 -17.85 -13.55 -3.48
N PHE A 398 -17.83 -13.23 -4.77
CA PHE A 398 -18.43 -14.09 -5.81
C PHE A 398 -17.56 -15.28 -6.21
N LYS A 399 -16.27 -15.29 -5.88
CA LYS A 399 -15.31 -16.30 -6.34
C LYS A 399 -14.84 -17.26 -5.26
N SER A 400 -14.80 -16.83 -4.00
CA SER A 400 -14.05 -17.51 -2.96
C SER A 400 -14.82 -17.63 -1.66
N THR A 401 -14.59 -18.74 -0.96
CA THR A 401 -15.13 -19.02 0.37
C THR A 401 -14.23 -18.47 1.47
N PRO A 402 -14.71 -18.33 2.72
CA PRO A 402 -13.90 -17.89 3.87
C PRO A 402 -12.66 -18.75 4.14
N GLU A 403 -12.72 -20.04 3.82
CA GLU A 403 -11.56 -20.95 3.94
C GLU A 403 -10.48 -20.68 2.88
N GLN A 404 -10.86 -20.06 1.77
CA GLN A 404 -9.96 -19.78 0.66
C GLN A 404 -9.37 -18.39 0.73
N VAL A 405 -10.16 -17.40 1.16
CA VAL A 405 -9.76 -15.99 1.23
C VAL A 405 -10.29 -15.36 2.50
N ARG A 406 -9.41 -14.73 3.25
CA ARG A 406 -9.72 -13.92 4.43
C ARG A 406 -9.33 -12.47 4.16
N MET A 407 -10.03 -11.53 4.78
CA MET A 407 -9.84 -10.10 4.56
C MET A 407 -9.57 -9.36 5.86
N ILE A 408 -8.63 -8.42 5.83
CA ILE A 408 -8.38 -7.42 6.88
C ILE A 408 -8.77 -6.08 6.28
N LEU A 409 -9.83 -5.47 6.81
CA LEU A 409 -10.37 -4.21 6.33
C LEU A 409 -10.02 -3.08 7.29
N VAL A 410 -9.41 -2.01 6.75
CA VAL A 410 -9.03 -0.81 7.51
C VAL A 410 -9.79 0.38 6.96
N ASP A 411 -10.72 0.91 7.76
CA ASP A 411 -11.55 2.06 7.44
C ASP A 411 -11.58 3.05 8.62
N PRO A 412 -10.64 4.01 8.68
CA PRO A 412 -10.56 4.97 9.78
C PRO A 412 -11.81 5.84 9.92
N LYS A 413 -12.59 5.98 8.85
CA LYS A 413 -13.79 6.84 8.79
C LYS A 413 -15.10 6.12 9.08
N ARG A 414 -15.10 4.79 9.08
CA ARG A 414 -16.29 3.92 9.23
C ARG A 414 -17.42 4.19 8.21
N VAL A 415 -17.07 4.65 7.03
CA VAL A 415 -18.08 5.08 6.03
C VAL A 415 -18.17 4.10 4.87
N GLU A 416 -17.02 3.62 4.40
CA GLU A 416 -16.93 2.94 3.11
C GLU A 416 -16.99 1.40 3.25
N LEU A 417 -16.38 0.84 4.29
CA LEU A 417 -16.25 -0.61 4.45
C LEU A 417 -17.13 -1.21 5.57
N GLY A 418 -17.84 -0.39 6.34
CA GLY A 418 -18.64 -0.82 7.47
C GLY A 418 -19.75 -1.84 7.11
N MET A 419 -20.24 -1.82 5.86
CA MET A 419 -21.28 -2.75 5.40
C MET A 419 -20.83 -4.21 5.30
N TYR A 420 -19.52 -4.48 5.34
CA TYR A 420 -18.94 -5.83 5.35
C TYR A 420 -18.76 -6.42 6.75
N GLU A 421 -19.11 -5.71 7.82
CA GLU A 421 -18.95 -6.21 9.17
C GLU A 421 -19.71 -7.53 9.38
N GLY A 422 -19.07 -8.50 10.07
CA GLY A 422 -19.67 -9.77 10.40
C GLY A 422 -19.72 -10.81 9.27
N ILE A 423 -19.18 -10.55 8.08
CA ILE A 423 -19.06 -11.61 7.05
C ILE A 423 -17.97 -12.62 7.46
N PRO A 424 -18.16 -13.92 7.18
CA PRO A 424 -17.20 -14.96 7.60
C PRO A 424 -15.81 -14.85 6.96
N HIS A 425 -15.65 -14.01 5.94
CA HIS A 425 -14.36 -13.73 5.32
C HIS A 425 -13.45 -12.81 6.13
N LEU A 426 -13.95 -12.15 7.16
CA LEU A 426 -13.14 -11.23 7.95
C LEU A 426 -12.14 -12.00 8.83
N PHE A 427 -10.88 -11.58 8.77
CA PHE A 427 -9.79 -12.11 9.59
C PHE A 427 -9.75 -11.43 10.97
N THR A 428 -10.10 -10.15 11.00
CA THR A 428 -10.24 -9.30 12.20
C THR A 428 -11.53 -8.51 12.11
N PRO A 429 -12.06 -7.94 13.20
CA PRO A 429 -13.05 -6.87 13.10
C PRO A 429 -12.55 -5.77 12.20
N ILE A 430 -13.45 -4.97 11.61
CA ILE A 430 -13.07 -3.83 10.77
C ILE A 430 -12.29 -2.82 11.62
N ILE A 431 -11.08 -2.51 11.18
CA ILE A 431 -10.15 -1.68 11.93
C ILE A 431 -10.42 -0.21 11.65
N THR A 432 -10.76 0.53 12.68
CA THR A 432 -11.08 1.97 12.59
C THR A 432 -10.02 2.87 13.22
N GLU A 433 -9.18 2.31 14.08
CA GLU A 433 -8.10 3.05 14.72
C GLU A 433 -6.79 2.85 13.99
N ALA A 434 -6.11 3.94 13.64
CA ALA A 434 -4.85 3.88 12.91
C ALA A 434 -3.73 3.15 13.70
N LYS A 435 -3.76 3.20 15.03
CA LYS A 435 -2.82 2.44 15.87
C LYS A 435 -3.02 0.93 15.74
N LEU A 436 -4.27 0.46 15.77
CA LEU A 436 -4.61 -0.94 15.58
C LEU A 436 -4.28 -1.39 14.14
N ALA A 437 -4.45 -0.52 13.15
CA ALA A 437 -4.06 -0.80 11.78
C ALA A 437 -2.54 -0.95 11.62
N ALA A 438 -1.73 -0.13 12.27
CA ALA A 438 -0.27 -0.28 12.29
C ALA A 438 0.14 -1.61 12.96
N ASN A 439 -0.52 -1.99 14.06
CA ASN A 439 -0.30 -3.28 14.70
C ASN A 439 -0.68 -4.46 13.77
N ALA A 440 -1.84 -4.36 13.10
CA ALA A 440 -2.29 -5.37 12.14
C ALA A 440 -1.28 -5.57 11.00
N LEU A 441 -0.71 -4.49 10.45
CA LEU A 441 0.34 -4.57 9.43
C LEU A 441 1.61 -5.25 9.96
N ARG A 442 2.04 -4.91 11.18
CA ARG A 442 3.20 -5.54 11.83
C ARG A 442 2.95 -7.04 12.06
N ASN A 443 1.76 -7.41 12.52
CA ASN A 443 1.39 -8.80 12.73
C ASN A 443 1.20 -9.56 11.40
N ALA A 444 0.77 -8.89 10.33
CA ALA A 444 0.76 -9.45 8.97
C ALA A 444 2.19 -9.77 8.48
N VAL A 445 3.19 -8.95 8.83
CA VAL A 445 4.61 -9.27 8.56
C VAL A 445 5.03 -10.54 9.32
N ARG A 446 4.66 -10.68 10.60
CA ARG A 446 4.96 -11.91 11.38
C ARG A 446 4.27 -13.14 10.78
N GLU A 447 3.02 -13.00 10.36
CA GLU A 447 2.28 -14.08 9.69
C GLU A 447 2.93 -14.45 8.35
N MET A 448 3.38 -13.48 7.58
CA MET A 448 4.17 -13.70 6.37
C MET A 448 5.44 -14.53 6.67
N GLU A 449 6.19 -14.15 7.69
CA GLU A 449 7.42 -14.86 8.09
C GLU A 449 7.13 -16.29 8.59
N ARG A 450 6.05 -16.46 9.36
CA ARG A 450 5.56 -17.79 9.79
C ARG A 450 5.25 -18.66 8.56
N ARG A 451 4.50 -18.12 7.60
CA ARG A 451 4.17 -18.83 6.36
C ARG A 451 5.39 -19.15 5.51
N LEU A 452 6.36 -18.24 5.40
CA LEU A 452 7.61 -18.50 4.67
C LEU A 452 8.39 -19.67 5.28
N LYS A 453 8.49 -19.72 6.62
CA LYS A 453 9.10 -20.87 7.33
C LYS A 453 8.35 -22.16 7.04
N LEU A 454 7.02 -22.12 7.06
CA LEU A 454 6.18 -23.28 6.79
C LEU A 454 6.32 -23.80 5.36
N LEU A 455 6.35 -22.89 4.36
CA LEU A 455 6.60 -23.25 2.96
C LEU A 455 7.99 -23.86 2.76
N ALA A 456 9.00 -23.28 3.40
CA ALA A 456 10.39 -23.79 3.34
C ALA A 456 10.49 -25.18 3.97
N ALA A 457 9.86 -25.40 5.11
CA ALA A 457 9.82 -26.69 5.81
C ALA A 457 9.17 -27.80 4.95
N ASN A 458 8.13 -27.46 4.18
CA ASN A 458 7.45 -28.37 3.28
C ASN A 458 8.04 -28.41 1.85
N HIS A 459 9.19 -27.78 1.62
CA HIS A 459 9.87 -27.73 0.31
C HIS A 459 9.02 -27.22 -0.86
N VAL A 460 8.06 -26.34 -0.59
CA VAL A 460 7.17 -25.75 -1.60
C VAL A 460 7.48 -24.26 -1.78
N ARG A 461 7.20 -23.73 -2.99
CA ARG A 461 7.58 -22.36 -3.36
C ARG A 461 6.49 -21.32 -3.14
N ASN A 462 5.24 -21.75 -3.06
CA ASN A 462 4.10 -20.85 -2.93
C ASN A 462 2.90 -21.53 -2.25
N ILE A 463 1.95 -20.71 -1.82
CA ILE A 463 0.73 -21.13 -1.13
C ILE A 463 -0.11 -22.13 -1.94
N ASP A 464 -0.17 -22.00 -3.28
CA ASP A 464 -0.93 -22.94 -4.12
C ASP A 464 -0.35 -24.34 -4.09
N GLN A 465 0.99 -24.46 -4.13
CA GLN A 465 1.68 -25.73 -4.00
C GLN A 465 1.48 -26.33 -2.61
N PHE A 466 1.56 -25.50 -1.56
CA PHE A 466 1.30 -25.92 -0.20
C PHE A 466 -0.13 -26.45 -0.03
N ASN A 467 -1.14 -25.70 -0.46
CA ASN A 467 -2.54 -26.11 -0.35
C ASN A 467 -2.87 -27.38 -1.16
N LYS A 468 -2.15 -27.62 -2.28
CA LYS A 468 -2.32 -28.86 -3.06
C LYS A 468 -1.84 -30.11 -2.34
N LEU A 469 -0.95 -30.00 -1.34
CA LEU A 469 -0.52 -31.17 -0.56
C LEU A 469 -1.72 -31.81 0.16
N PHE A 470 -2.69 -30.99 0.57
CA PHE A 470 -3.91 -31.46 1.26
C PHE A 470 -4.93 -32.10 0.31
N ASP A 471 -4.97 -31.70 -0.96
CA ASP A 471 -5.90 -32.27 -1.92
C ASP A 471 -5.58 -33.74 -2.26
N HIS A 472 -4.33 -34.16 -2.08
CA HIS A 472 -3.84 -35.51 -2.41
C HIS A 472 -3.60 -36.41 -1.19
N GLY A 473 -3.96 -35.97 0.03
CA GLY A 473 -3.70 -36.72 1.26
C GLY A 473 -2.21 -36.94 1.53
N SER A 474 -1.38 -36.02 1.08
CA SER A 474 0.08 -36.07 1.27
C SER A 474 0.42 -36.06 2.76
N GLU A 475 1.29 -36.97 3.19
CA GLU A 475 1.87 -36.97 4.53
C GLU A 475 2.73 -35.71 4.68
N TYR A 476 2.57 -35.03 5.83
CA TYR A 476 3.32 -33.81 6.13
C TYR A 476 4.74 -34.18 6.53
N LEU A 477 5.71 -33.37 6.09
CA LEU A 477 7.11 -33.55 6.46
C LEU A 477 7.40 -33.18 7.92
N PHE A 478 6.52 -32.45 8.56
CA PHE A 478 6.60 -32.06 9.98
C PHE A 478 5.46 -32.70 10.76
N GLU A 479 5.77 -33.73 11.53
CA GLU A 479 4.78 -34.49 12.33
C GLU A 479 4.26 -33.74 13.56
N ASP A 480 5.01 -32.72 14.06
CA ASP A 480 4.71 -32.09 15.36
C ASP A 480 3.72 -30.92 15.30
N VAL A 481 3.27 -30.50 14.14
CA VAL A 481 2.35 -29.35 13.99
C VAL A 481 1.16 -29.74 13.13
N ASN A 482 -0.05 -29.60 13.67
CA ASN A 482 -1.28 -29.68 12.88
C ASN A 482 -1.24 -28.62 11.77
N GLN A 483 -1.01 -29.05 10.53
CA GLN A 483 -0.97 -28.18 9.37
C GLN A 483 -2.33 -28.20 8.70
N GLU A 484 -2.80 -27.01 8.31
CA GLU A 484 -4.06 -26.81 7.62
C GLU A 484 -3.83 -26.02 6.34
N PRO A 485 -4.71 -26.15 5.32
CA PRO A 485 -4.66 -25.31 4.15
C PRO A 485 -4.69 -23.82 4.51
N LEU A 486 -3.78 -23.04 3.96
CA LEU A 486 -3.67 -21.63 4.25
C LEU A 486 -4.64 -20.81 3.37
N PRO A 487 -5.49 -19.95 3.94
CA PRO A 487 -6.24 -18.97 3.16
C PRO A 487 -5.33 -17.88 2.60
N TYR A 488 -5.69 -17.32 1.46
CA TYR A 488 -5.15 -16.04 1.04
C TYR A 488 -5.61 -14.95 2.00
N ILE A 489 -4.79 -13.94 2.25
CA ILE A 489 -5.13 -12.78 3.06
C ILE A 489 -5.07 -11.53 2.19
N ILE A 490 -6.16 -10.79 2.12
CA ILE A 490 -6.22 -9.49 1.44
C ILE A 490 -6.34 -8.41 2.51
N ILE A 491 -5.37 -7.50 2.55
CA ILE A 491 -5.38 -6.34 3.44
C ILE A 491 -5.80 -5.13 2.61
N ILE A 492 -6.92 -4.52 2.96
CA ILE A 492 -7.49 -3.37 2.26
C ILE A 492 -7.45 -2.17 3.19
N ILE A 493 -6.78 -1.11 2.75
CA ILE A 493 -6.68 0.16 3.48
C ILE A 493 -7.36 1.23 2.63
N ASP A 494 -8.49 1.78 3.10
CA ASP A 494 -9.23 2.80 2.35
C ASP A 494 -8.53 4.16 2.34
N GLU A 495 -7.85 4.54 3.45
CA GLU A 495 -7.11 5.80 3.51
C GLU A 495 -5.74 5.60 4.17
N LEU A 496 -4.73 5.38 3.34
CA LEU A 496 -3.35 5.20 3.80
C LEU A 496 -2.79 6.45 4.48
N ALA A 497 -3.23 7.65 4.07
CA ALA A 497 -2.72 8.90 4.63
C ALA A 497 -2.95 9.00 6.13
N ASP A 498 -4.06 8.50 6.65
CA ASP A 498 -4.38 8.58 8.07
C ASP A 498 -3.45 7.69 8.92
N LEU A 499 -2.97 6.57 8.36
CA LEU A 499 -1.96 5.71 9.00
C LEU A 499 -0.56 6.36 8.94
N MET A 500 -0.19 6.90 7.77
CA MET A 500 1.12 7.52 7.55
C MET A 500 1.31 8.79 8.39
N MET A 501 0.23 9.48 8.75
CA MET A 501 0.30 10.64 9.63
C MET A 501 0.55 10.27 11.10
N LEU A 502 0.14 9.08 11.53
CA LEU A 502 0.28 8.63 12.92
C LEU A 502 1.62 7.94 13.18
N ASP A 503 1.99 6.98 12.35
CA ASP A 503 3.18 6.14 12.53
C ASP A 503 3.82 5.78 11.19
N ARG A 504 4.38 6.80 10.53
CA ARG A 504 4.95 6.70 9.20
C ARG A 504 6.00 5.59 9.08
N SER A 505 6.94 5.55 10.02
CA SER A 505 8.09 4.66 9.93
C SER A 505 7.68 3.18 9.96
N ASN A 506 6.86 2.80 10.94
CA ASN A 506 6.42 1.41 11.09
C ASN A 506 5.46 0.98 9.99
N VAL A 507 4.58 1.88 9.54
CA VAL A 507 3.63 1.60 8.45
C VAL A 507 4.37 1.42 7.13
N GLU A 508 5.29 2.34 6.78
CA GLU A 508 6.10 2.27 5.56
C GLU A 508 6.98 1.02 5.53
N GLU A 509 7.64 0.68 6.65
CA GLU A 509 8.46 -0.52 6.77
C GLU A 509 7.62 -1.78 6.59
N SER A 510 6.48 -1.89 7.29
CA SER A 510 5.59 -3.04 7.21
C SER A 510 5.05 -3.26 5.79
N ILE A 511 4.57 -2.19 5.14
CA ILE A 511 4.09 -2.24 3.75
C ILE A 511 5.22 -2.66 2.81
N THR A 512 6.42 -2.10 2.98
CA THR A 512 7.57 -2.43 2.14
C THR A 512 7.96 -3.90 2.28
N ARG A 513 8.05 -4.42 3.50
CA ARG A 513 8.37 -5.85 3.76
C ARG A 513 7.31 -6.78 3.17
N LEU A 514 6.03 -6.48 3.40
CA LEU A 514 4.93 -7.25 2.80
C LEU A 514 4.99 -7.21 1.27
N ALA A 515 5.18 -6.02 0.67
CA ALA A 515 5.21 -5.88 -0.78
C ALA A 515 6.37 -6.63 -1.44
N GLN A 516 7.49 -6.80 -0.74
CA GLN A 516 8.66 -7.53 -1.23
C GLN A 516 8.52 -9.05 -1.16
N MET A 517 7.92 -9.58 -0.09
CA MET A 517 8.02 -11.02 0.23
C MET A 517 6.66 -11.75 0.32
N ALA A 518 5.54 -11.02 0.47
CA ALA A 518 4.27 -11.65 0.81
C ALA A 518 3.56 -12.37 -0.37
N ARG A 519 3.97 -12.11 -1.61
CA ARG A 519 3.36 -12.71 -2.81
C ARG A 519 3.34 -14.24 -2.74
N ALA A 520 4.45 -14.86 -2.38
CA ALA A 520 4.57 -16.33 -2.35
C ALA A 520 3.69 -16.98 -1.28
N VAL A 521 3.43 -16.28 -0.18
CA VAL A 521 2.64 -16.77 0.96
C VAL A 521 1.16 -16.37 0.89
N GLY A 522 0.73 -15.72 -0.20
CA GLY A 522 -0.66 -15.37 -0.45
C GLY A 522 -1.19 -14.24 0.43
N ILE A 523 -0.36 -13.24 0.76
CA ILE A 523 -0.80 -12.03 1.44
C ILE A 523 -0.70 -10.86 0.46
N HIS A 524 -1.81 -10.15 0.26
CA HIS A 524 -1.96 -9.14 -0.78
C HIS A 524 -2.42 -7.81 -0.18
N LEU A 525 -1.93 -6.68 -0.71
CA LEU A 525 -2.26 -5.34 -0.25
C LEU A 525 -3.07 -4.59 -1.31
N ILE A 526 -4.16 -3.96 -0.90
CA ILE A 526 -4.87 -2.93 -1.65
C ILE A 526 -4.77 -1.65 -0.82
N LEU A 527 -3.89 -0.74 -1.26
CA LEU A 527 -3.59 0.50 -0.57
C LEU A 527 -4.29 1.65 -1.28
N ALA A 528 -5.25 2.27 -0.63
CA ALA A 528 -5.96 3.38 -1.24
C ALA A 528 -5.73 4.70 -0.48
N THR A 529 -5.82 5.83 -1.20
CA THR A 529 -5.72 7.16 -0.61
C THR A 529 -6.47 8.21 -1.42
N GLN A 530 -7.00 9.21 -0.74
CA GLN A 530 -7.55 10.43 -1.32
C GLN A 530 -6.53 11.58 -1.32
N ARG A 531 -5.35 11.36 -0.68
CA ARG A 531 -4.28 12.36 -0.55
C ARG A 531 -3.02 11.91 -1.29
N PRO A 532 -2.92 12.16 -2.61
CA PRO A 532 -1.82 11.71 -3.46
C PRO A 532 -0.55 12.56 -3.27
N SER A 533 -0.09 12.73 -2.03
CA SER A 533 1.14 13.46 -1.71
C SER A 533 2.35 12.52 -1.64
N VAL A 534 3.54 13.06 -1.86
CA VAL A 534 4.81 12.31 -1.76
C VAL A 534 5.07 11.81 -0.35
N ASP A 535 4.51 12.49 0.67
CA ASP A 535 4.63 12.08 2.07
C ASP A 535 3.82 10.83 2.39
N VAL A 536 2.71 10.60 1.68
CA VAL A 536 1.86 9.41 1.80
C VAL A 536 2.35 8.30 0.87
N ILE A 537 2.57 8.64 -0.39
CA ILE A 537 3.02 7.70 -1.43
C ILE A 537 4.50 7.89 -1.67
N THR A 538 5.29 7.27 -0.81
CA THR A 538 6.74 7.39 -0.82
C THR A 538 7.39 6.63 -1.98
N GLY A 539 8.64 6.94 -2.26
CA GLY A 539 9.43 6.23 -3.26
C GLY A 539 9.58 4.74 -2.95
N LEU A 540 9.66 4.36 -1.66
CA LEU A 540 9.78 2.97 -1.21
C LEU A 540 8.50 2.18 -1.49
N ILE A 541 7.34 2.75 -1.19
CA ILE A 541 6.04 2.14 -1.50
C ILE A 541 5.89 1.96 -3.01
N LYS A 542 6.19 3.01 -3.82
CA LYS A 542 6.08 2.94 -5.28
C LYS A 542 7.02 1.92 -5.93
N ALA A 543 8.22 1.73 -5.39
CA ALA A 543 9.18 0.75 -5.89
C ALA A 543 8.70 -0.70 -5.69
N ASN A 544 7.96 -0.96 -4.62
CA ASN A 544 7.53 -2.30 -4.24
C ASN A 544 6.08 -2.62 -4.62
N VAL A 545 5.26 -1.61 -4.93
CA VAL A 545 3.88 -1.73 -5.42
C VAL A 545 3.79 -1.23 -6.86
N PRO A 546 4.10 -2.09 -7.85
CA PRO A 546 4.19 -1.67 -9.25
C PRO A 546 2.83 -1.47 -9.91
N THR A 547 1.78 -2.13 -9.44
CA THR A 547 0.42 -1.97 -9.97
C THR A 547 -0.23 -0.74 -9.38
N ARG A 548 -0.70 0.15 -10.25
CA ARG A 548 -1.26 1.42 -9.83
C ARG A 548 -2.55 1.72 -10.56
N MET A 549 -3.49 2.30 -9.85
CA MET A 549 -4.77 2.77 -10.36
C MET A 549 -4.97 4.21 -9.91
N SER A 550 -5.19 5.10 -10.85
CA SER A 550 -5.51 6.49 -10.55
C SER A 550 -6.88 6.83 -11.09
N PHE A 551 -7.80 7.11 -10.20
CA PHE A 551 -9.05 7.79 -10.52
C PHE A 551 -8.79 9.27 -10.72
N ARG A 552 -9.85 10.05 -11.04
CA ARG A 552 -9.72 11.49 -11.20
C ARG A 552 -9.01 12.15 -10.02
N LEU A 553 -7.99 12.95 -10.31
CA LEU A 553 -7.22 13.75 -9.37
C LEU A 553 -7.35 15.23 -9.69
N ALA A 554 -7.01 16.09 -8.72
CA ALA A 554 -7.18 17.52 -8.88
C ALA A 554 -6.10 18.16 -9.76
N THR A 555 -4.86 17.65 -9.70
CA THR A 555 -3.72 18.31 -10.37
C THR A 555 -2.86 17.33 -11.16
N LYS A 556 -2.12 17.87 -12.16
CA LYS A 556 -1.09 17.14 -12.91
C LYS A 556 0.04 16.63 -12.02
N VAL A 557 0.32 17.32 -10.90
CA VAL A 557 1.35 16.90 -9.93
C VAL A 557 0.91 15.64 -9.19
N ASP A 558 -0.36 15.60 -8.77
CA ASP A 558 -0.94 14.44 -8.10
C ASP A 558 -0.92 13.21 -9.02
N SER A 559 -1.28 13.40 -10.31
CA SER A 559 -1.21 12.34 -11.31
C SER A 559 0.21 11.75 -11.42
N ARG A 560 1.23 12.61 -11.53
CA ARG A 560 2.63 12.17 -11.57
C ARG A 560 3.07 11.48 -10.28
N THR A 561 2.56 11.90 -9.14
CA THR A 561 2.88 11.26 -7.87
C THR A 561 2.45 9.79 -7.85
N ILE A 562 1.31 9.46 -8.46
CA ILE A 562 0.76 8.09 -8.44
C ILE A 562 1.24 7.26 -9.61
N ILE A 563 0.98 7.72 -10.85
CA ILE A 563 1.19 6.94 -12.08
C ILE A 563 2.44 7.35 -12.87
N ASP A 564 3.27 8.22 -12.30
CA ASP A 564 4.48 8.80 -12.93
C ASP A 564 4.21 9.45 -14.30
N SER A 565 2.95 9.79 -14.61
CA SER A 565 2.49 10.38 -15.86
C SER A 565 1.34 11.36 -15.59
N ASN A 566 1.09 12.27 -16.55
CA ASN A 566 -0.12 13.07 -16.55
C ASN A 566 -1.30 12.26 -17.09
N GLY A 567 -2.51 12.74 -16.87
CA GLY A 567 -3.74 12.21 -17.45
C GLY A 567 -4.85 11.93 -16.43
N ALA A 568 -4.51 11.66 -15.16
CA ALA A 568 -5.52 11.44 -14.13
C ALA A 568 -6.32 12.71 -13.80
N GLU A 569 -5.77 13.89 -14.04
CA GLU A 569 -6.45 15.17 -13.92
C GLU A 569 -7.53 15.38 -15.01
N SER A 570 -7.39 14.68 -16.14
CA SER A 570 -8.32 14.73 -17.26
C SER A 570 -9.36 13.61 -17.28
N LEU A 571 -9.48 12.85 -16.20
CA LEU A 571 -10.50 11.81 -16.06
C LEU A 571 -11.85 12.41 -15.68
N LEU A 572 -12.93 11.71 -16.05
CA LEU A 572 -14.30 12.20 -15.86
C LEU A 572 -14.83 12.03 -14.42
N GLY A 573 -14.15 11.19 -13.59
CA GLY A 573 -14.71 10.76 -12.30
C GLY A 573 -15.70 9.61 -12.46
N ARG A 574 -16.47 9.32 -11.38
CA ARG A 574 -17.50 8.27 -11.36
C ARG A 574 -17.01 6.88 -11.85
N GLY A 575 -15.79 6.50 -11.49
CA GLY A 575 -15.21 5.20 -11.86
C GLY A 575 -14.26 5.25 -13.04
N ASP A 576 -14.07 6.38 -13.72
CA ASP A 576 -13.08 6.55 -14.76
C ASP A 576 -11.67 6.55 -14.16
N MET A 577 -10.80 5.65 -14.60
CA MET A 577 -9.47 5.46 -14.04
C MET A 577 -8.40 5.18 -15.10
N LEU A 578 -7.17 5.51 -14.78
CA LEU A 578 -5.97 5.05 -15.47
C LEU A 578 -5.36 3.90 -14.68
N TYR A 579 -5.24 2.75 -15.32
CA TYR A 579 -4.69 1.52 -14.78
C TYR A 579 -3.30 1.26 -15.37
N LEU A 580 -2.32 1.06 -14.50
CA LEU A 580 -0.95 0.65 -14.85
C LEU A 580 -0.77 -0.83 -14.45
N PRO A 581 -0.85 -1.77 -15.40
CA PRO A 581 -0.62 -3.19 -15.12
C PRO A 581 0.84 -3.46 -14.71
N PRO A 582 1.10 -4.51 -13.91
CA PRO A 582 2.45 -4.89 -13.55
C PRO A 582 3.27 -5.29 -14.78
N GLY A 583 4.55 -4.93 -14.80
CA GLY A 583 5.47 -5.28 -15.89
C GLY A 583 5.30 -4.50 -17.18
N THR A 584 4.43 -3.50 -17.21
CA THR A 584 4.27 -2.59 -18.34
C THR A 584 4.43 -1.13 -17.90
N SER A 585 4.82 -0.27 -18.82
CA SER A 585 4.85 1.19 -18.61
C SER A 585 3.66 1.89 -19.30
N ARG A 586 2.74 1.10 -19.89
CA ARG A 586 1.62 1.65 -20.64
C ARG A 586 0.38 1.72 -19.77
N LEU A 587 -0.16 2.91 -19.64
CA LEU A 587 -1.44 3.16 -18.99
C LEU A 587 -2.59 2.64 -19.86
N GLN A 588 -3.63 2.13 -19.21
CA GLN A 588 -4.89 1.73 -19.82
C GLN A 588 -6.01 2.52 -19.15
N ARG A 589 -6.83 3.20 -19.93
CA ARG A 589 -8.04 3.83 -19.42
C ARG A 589 -9.13 2.77 -19.26
N VAL A 590 -9.66 2.64 -18.06
CA VAL A 590 -10.68 1.65 -17.69
C VAL A 590 -11.75 2.37 -16.88
N HIS A 591 -13.01 2.02 -17.13
CA HIS A 591 -14.15 2.50 -16.35
C HIS A 591 -14.56 1.41 -15.38
N ALA A 592 -14.38 1.67 -14.07
CA ALA A 592 -14.68 0.74 -13.00
C ALA A 592 -16.19 0.42 -12.93
N PRO A 593 -16.55 -0.81 -12.53
CA PRO A 593 -17.94 -1.19 -12.44
C PRO A 593 -18.60 -0.55 -11.22
N PHE A 594 -19.85 -0.18 -11.39
CA PHE A 594 -20.70 0.36 -10.35
C PHE A 594 -21.42 -0.77 -9.61
N VAL A 595 -21.50 -0.68 -8.31
CA VAL A 595 -22.25 -1.56 -7.43
C VAL A 595 -22.98 -0.70 -6.40
N THR A 596 -24.24 -1.00 -6.17
CA THR A 596 -25.09 -0.26 -5.21
C THR A 596 -24.92 -0.82 -3.80
N GLU A 597 -25.21 0.00 -2.79
CA GLU A 597 -25.24 -0.44 -1.38
C GLU A 597 -26.24 -1.58 -1.14
N LYS A 598 -27.37 -1.59 -1.88
CA LYS A 598 -28.37 -2.67 -1.79
C LYS A 598 -27.82 -4.01 -2.26
N GLU A 599 -27.04 -4.01 -3.35
CA GLU A 599 -26.39 -5.22 -3.86
C GLU A 599 -25.33 -5.72 -2.87
N ILE A 600 -24.54 -4.81 -2.30
CA ILE A 600 -23.54 -5.16 -1.28
C ILE A 600 -24.23 -5.76 -0.06
N SER A 601 -25.31 -5.13 0.44
CA SER A 601 -26.09 -5.63 1.57
C SER A 601 -26.65 -7.03 1.29
N ALA A 602 -27.24 -7.25 0.11
CA ALA A 602 -27.78 -8.55 -0.27
C ALA A 602 -26.71 -9.66 -0.27
N VAL A 603 -25.51 -9.37 -0.76
CA VAL A 603 -24.41 -10.34 -0.79
C VAL A 603 -23.78 -10.53 0.60
N THR A 604 -23.64 -9.49 1.40
CA THR A 604 -23.12 -9.62 2.77
C THR A 604 -24.09 -10.37 3.67
N GLU A 605 -25.40 -10.13 3.56
CA GLU A 605 -26.43 -10.90 4.26
C GLU A 605 -26.45 -12.38 3.84
N PHE A 606 -26.28 -12.66 2.55
CA PHE A 606 -26.13 -14.01 2.03
C PHE A 606 -24.96 -14.76 2.68
N TRP A 607 -23.82 -14.08 2.92
CA TRP A 607 -22.67 -14.67 3.59
C TRP A 607 -22.85 -14.81 5.09
N ARG A 608 -23.43 -13.81 5.77
CA ARG A 608 -23.72 -13.87 7.22
C ARG A 608 -24.70 -15.00 7.55
N ALA A 609 -25.67 -15.29 6.66
CA ALA A 609 -26.60 -16.39 6.83
C ALA A 609 -25.95 -17.78 6.78
N GLN A 610 -24.72 -17.91 6.29
CA GLN A 610 -23.99 -19.19 6.17
C GLN A 610 -22.96 -19.42 7.30
N GLY A 611 -22.54 -18.39 7.99
CA GLY A 611 -21.59 -18.49 9.10
C GLY A 611 -21.26 -17.14 9.69
N GLU A 612 -20.85 -17.15 10.95
CA GLU A 612 -20.35 -15.99 11.65
C GLU A 612 -18.86 -15.76 11.37
N ALA A 613 -18.40 -14.54 11.60
CA ALA A 613 -16.99 -14.20 11.43
C ALA A 613 -16.15 -14.78 12.60
N GLU A 614 -15.21 -15.65 12.28
CA GLU A 614 -14.22 -16.17 13.20
C GLU A 614 -12.99 -15.28 13.23
N TYR A 615 -12.93 -14.34 14.17
CA TYR A 615 -11.81 -13.42 14.27
C TYR A 615 -10.60 -14.07 14.92
N VAL A 616 -9.40 -13.76 14.41
CA VAL A 616 -8.15 -14.21 15.02
C VAL A 616 -7.81 -13.31 16.21
N HIS A 617 -7.92 -13.87 17.40
CA HIS A 617 -7.62 -13.16 18.65
C HIS A 617 -6.15 -12.73 18.73
N GLY A 618 -5.89 -11.56 19.32
CA GLY A 618 -4.54 -11.02 19.50
C GLY A 618 -3.88 -10.44 18.25
N PHE A 619 -4.51 -10.55 17.06
CA PHE A 619 -3.90 -10.03 15.82
C PHE A 619 -3.81 -8.50 15.78
N LEU A 620 -4.63 -7.79 16.53
CA LEU A 620 -4.61 -6.33 16.65
C LEU A 620 -3.78 -5.83 17.83
N GLU A 621 -3.28 -6.72 18.67
CA GLU A 621 -2.45 -6.35 19.81
C GLU A 621 -1.08 -5.90 19.34
N GLY A 622 -0.57 -4.85 19.98
CA GLY A 622 0.81 -4.40 19.80
C GLY A 622 1.80 -5.46 20.28
N PRO A 623 3.09 -5.34 19.97
CA PRO A 623 4.09 -6.11 20.67
C PRO A 623 3.83 -5.89 22.16
N LYS A 624 3.78 -6.98 22.92
CA LYS A 624 3.84 -6.85 24.37
C LYS A 624 5.15 -6.11 24.62
N GLU A 625 5.04 -4.79 24.83
CA GLU A 625 6.15 -4.07 25.42
C GLU A 625 6.33 -4.78 26.77
N ASP A 626 7.53 -5.26 27.05
CA ASP A 626 7.96 -5.53 28.42
C ASP A 626 7.93 -4.21 29.22
N LYS A 627 6.76 -3.64 29.32
CA LYS A 627 6.41 -2.75 30.44
C LYS A 627 6.08 -3.71 31.57
N GLY A 628 7.09 -3.99 32.37
CA GLY A 628 6.81 -4.39 33.73
C GLY A 628 5.81 -3.39 34.27
N ASP A 629 4.52 -3.74 34.28
CA ASP A 629 3.50 -3.03 35.02
C ASP A 629 3.89 -3.14 36.49
N PRO A 630 4.09 -2.02 37.18
CA PRO A 630 4.42 -2.07 38.58
C PRO A 630 3.21 -2.45 39.47
N ASP A 631 2.05 -2.86 38.91
CA ASP A 631 0.81 -2.92 39.70
C ASP A 631 -0.17 -4.04 39.30
N GLU A 632 0.32 -5.19 38.82
CA GLU A 632 -0.46 -6.41 38.90
C GLU A 632 0.23 -7.36 39.89
N GLY A 633 -0.37 -7.49 41.07
CA GLY A 633 -0.06 -8.49 42.07
C GLY A 633 -0.19 -9.90 41.48
N GLY A 634 0.86 -10.32 40.76
CA GLY A 634 1.06 -11.71 40.37
C GLY A 634 1.50 -12.48 41.59
N GLU A 635 0.82 -13.61 41.88
CA GLU A 635 1.16 -14.53 42.90
C GLU A 635 2.66 -14.87 42.93
N PRO A 636 3.30 -14.98 44.08
CA PRO A 636 4.70 -15.35 44.22
C PRO A 636 4.87 -16.84 43.86
N GLY A 637 5.27 -17.12 42.63
CA GLY A 637 5.43 -18.55 42.24
C GLY A 637 5.90 -18.82 40.83
N SER A 638 6.85 -18.06 40.28
CA SER A 638 7.79 -18.56 39.25
C SER A 638 9.05 -17.72 39.24
N GLU A 639 9.96 -18.04 40.14
CA GLU A 639 11.36 -17.62 40.06
C GLU A 639 11.97 -18.30 38.81
N ALA A 640 11.89 -17.63 37.65
CA ALA A 640 12.71 -17.99 36.53
C ALA A 640 14.14 -17.50 36.84
N ASN A 641 15.00 -18.39 37.30
CA ASN A 641 16.44 -18.14 37.44
C ASN A 641 16.92 -17.56 36.10
N ASP A 642 17.35 -16.30 36.09
CA ASP A 642 18.06 -15.71 34.96
C ASP A 642 19.42 -16.44 34.85
N GLU A 643 19.69 -17.11 33.72
CA GLU A 643 20.91 -17.88 33.48
C GLU A 643 22.21 -17.10 33.80
N LEU A 644 22.13 -15.77 33.83
CA LEU A 644 23.27 -14.88 34.15
C LEU A 644 23.31 -14.46 35.60
N PHE A 645 22.37 -14.92 36.46
CA PHE A 645 22.30 -14.48 37.85
C PHE A 645 23.56 -14.90 38.64
N ASP A 646 23.99 -16.12 38.51
CA ASP A 646 25.18 -16.65 39.20
C ASP A 646 26.47 -15.93 38.77
N ASP A 647 26.61 -15.66 37.46
CA ASP A 647 27.74 -14.89 36.93
C ASP A 647 27.70 -13.45 37.41
N ALA A 648 26.52 -12.84 37.51
CA ALA A 648 26.35 -11.48 38.04
C ALA A 648 26.68 -11.39 39.53
N VAL A 649 26.24 -12.37 40.34
CA VAL A 649 26.58 -12.48 41.76
C VAL A 649 28.09 -12.60 41.92
N ARG A 650 28.73 -13.50 41.17
CA ARG A 650 30.17 -13.68 41.17
C ARG A 650 30.94 -12.39 40.90
N LEU A 651 30.56 -11.66 39.88
CA LEU A 651 31.19 -10.38 39.52
C LEU A 651 30.99 -9.33 40.62
N VAL A 652 29.80 -9.24 41.23
CA VAL A 652 29.49 -8.28 42.28
C VAL A 652 30.37 -8.56 43.54
N PHE A 653 30.53 -9.81 43.90
CA PHE A 653 31.39 -10.22 45.01
C PHE A 653 32.88 -10.08 44.72
N GLU A 654 33.34 -10.35 43.48
CA GLU A 654 34.71 -10.13 43.05
C GLU A 654 35.15 -8.65 43.13
N PHE A 655 34.22 -7.74 42.69
CA PHE A 655 34.52 -6.30 42.68
C PHE A 655 34.09 -5.57 43.93
N GLY A 656 33.39 -6.23 44.85
CA GLY A 656 32.99 -5.66 46.15
C GLY A 656 31.96 -4.52 46.04
N LYS A 657 31.26 -4.37 44.93
CA LYS A 657 30.26 -3.32 44.68
C LYS A 657 29.17 -3.78 43.72
N ALA A 658 27.90 -3.64 44.09
CA ALA A 658 26.77 -3.93 43.21
C ALA A 658 26.42 -2.67 42.40
N SER A 659 26.86 -2.65 41.14
CA SER A 659 26.61 -1.54 40.20
C SER A 659 26.07 -2.03 38.88
N THR A 660 24.93 -1.45 38.43
CA THR A 660 24.35 -1.71 37.12
C THR A 660 25.37 -1.49 35.98
N SER A 661 26.16 -0.41 36.06
CA SER A 661 27.21 -0.10 35.09
C SER A 661 28.36 -1.12 35.06
N LEU A 662 28.63 -1.81 36.16
CA LEU A 662 29.61 -2.89 36.23
C LEU A 662 29.08 -4.11 35.47
N LEU A 663 27.85 -4.53 35.75
CA LEU A 663 27.21 -5.67 35.11
C LEU A 663 27.00 -5.47 33.62
N GLN A 664 26.55 -4.27 33.21
CA GLN A 664 26.42 -3.93 31.80
C GLN A 664 27.74 -4.11 31.02
N ARG A 665 28.84 -3.60 31.57
CA ARG A 665 30.15 -3.68 30.89
C ARG A 665 30.75 -5.07 30.87
N ARG A 666 30.56 -5.86 31.92
CA ARG A 666 31.17 -7.19 32.05
C ARG A 666 30.36 -8.27 31.38
N LEU A 667 29.05 -8.25 31.54
CA LEU A 667 28.13 -9.24 30.94
C LEU A 667 27.59 -8.83 29.57
N ARG A 668 27.87 -7.59 29.13
CA ARG A 668 27.39 -7.02 27.86
C ARG A 668 25.85 -7.05 27.74
N ILE A 669 25.15 -6.75 28.84
CA ILE A 669 23.70 -6.75 28.93
C ILE A 669 23.13 -5.31 28.95
N GLY A 670 21.83 -5.16 28.65
CA GLY A 670 21.13 -3.88 28.72
C GLY A 670 20.94 -3.42 30.17
N TYR A 671 20.64 -2.10 30.34
CA TYR A 671 20.41 -1.47 31.65
C TYR A 671 19.31 -2.17 32.45
N GLY A 672 18.16 -2.47 31.81
CA GLY A 672 17.01 -3.10 32.47
C GLY A 672 17.35 -4.47 33.06
N ARG A 673 18.05 -5.34 32.31
CA ARG A 673 18.47 -6.66 32.78
C ARG A 673 19.51 -6.58 33.89
N ALA A 674 20.46 -5.63 33.79
CA ALA A 674 21.44 -5.39 34.86
C ALA A 674 20.81 -4.88 36.16
N ALA A 675 19.79 -4.02 36.07
CA ALA A 675 19.04 -3.53 37.22
C ALA A 675 18.24 -4.68 37.87
N HIS A 676 17.56 -5.49 37.05
CA HIS A 676 16.79 -6.65 37.52
C HIS A 676 17.67 -7.66 38.27
N LEU A 677 18.85 -7.98 37.76
CA LEU A 677 19.79 -8.87 38.45
C LEU A 677 20.25 -8.31 39.82
N ILE A 678 20.42 -7.00 39.94
CA ILE A 678 20.76 -6.37 41.23
C ILE A 678 19.55 -6.38 42.16
N ASP A 679 18.32 -6.25 41.66
CA ASP A 679 17.10 -6.33 42.46
C ASP A 679 16.85 -7.77 42.93
N MET A 680 17.14 -8.78 42.12
CA MET A 680 17.15 -10.18 42.57
C MET A 680 18.16 -10.40 43.69
N MET A 681 19.40 -9.89 43.58
CA MET A 681 20.40 -9.97 44.65
C MET A 681 19.97 -9.24 45.93
N TYR A 682 19.16 -8.18 45.80
CA TYR A 682 18.58 -7.49 46.97
C TYR A 682 17.51 -8.35 47.64
N ASN A 683 16.65 -8.98 46.86
CA ASN A 683 15.62 -9.91 47.39
C ASN A 683 16.24 -11.11 48.08
N ASP A 684 17.36 -11.62 47.61
CA ASP A 684 18.14 -12.70 48.21
C ASP A 684 19.00 -12.22 49.41
N GLY A 685 18.94 -10.93 49.77
CA GLY A 685 19.70 -10.38 50.88
C GLY A 685 21.22 -10.35 50.70
N LEU A 686 21.68 -10.34 49.45
CA LEU A 686 23.11 -10.26 49.12
C LEU A 686 23.61 -8.85 49.08
N VAL A 687 22.75 -7.90 48.67
CA VAL A 687 23.08 -6.46 48.55
C VAL A 687 22.07 -5.58 49.31
N GLY A 688 22.47 -4.37 49.67
CA GLY A 688 21.66 -3.42 50.39
C GLY A 688 20.64 -2.68 49.51
N PRO A 689 19.73 -1.86 50.10
CA PRO A 689 18.73 -1.10 49.37
C PRO A 689 19.38 -0.07 48.46
N ALA A 690 18.60 0.42 47.48
CA ALA A 690 19.05 1.42 46.52
C ALA A 690 19.28 2.80 47.22
N ASP A 691 20.47 3.37 47.07
CA ASP A 691 20.81 4.74 47.52
C ASP A 691 21.08 5.64 46.32
N GLY A 692 20.01 5.99 45.60
CA GLY A 692 20.10 6.84 44.41
C GLY A 692 20.92 6.23 43.28
N SER A 693 21.92 6.97 42.76
CA SER A 693 22.79 6.54 41.68
C SER A 693 24.08 5.83 42.12
N LYS A 694 24.25 5.62 43.42
CA LYS A 694 25.44 4.98 43.98
C LYS A 694 25.33 3.43 43.86
N PRO A 695 26.49 2.75 43.76
CA PRO A 695 26.51 1.29 43.86
C PRO A 695 25.99 0.83 45.20
N ARG A 696 25.13 -0.22 45.22
CA ARG A 696 24.63 -0.80 46.46
C ARG A 696 25.75 -1.51 47.23
N GLU A 697 25.67 -1.47 48.55
CA GLU A 697 26.65 -2.11 49.44
C GLU A 697 26.37 -3.63 49.55
N LEU A 698 27.41 -4.44 49.70
CA LEU A 698 27.30 -5.86 49.98
C LEU A 698 26.91 -6.09 51.42
N LEU A 699 25.86 -6.86 51.68
CA LEU A 699 25.40 -7.26 52.99
C LEU A 699 26.12 -8.52 53.52
N LYS A 700 26.77 -9.28 52.63
CA LYS A 700 27.55 -10.46 52.95
C LYS A 700 29.02 -10.21 52.71
N PRO A 701 29.94 -10.82 53.50
CA PRO A 701 31.39 -10.68 53.27
C PRO A 701 31.80 -11.33 51.95
N PRO A 702 32.86 -10.82 51.29
CA PRO A 702 33.32 -11.33 49.99
C PRO A 702 33.70 -12.83 50.03
N GLU A 703 34.01 -13.37 51.20
CA GLU A 703 34.35 -14.78 51.38
C GLU A 703 33.14 -15.71 51.34
N PHE A 704 31.93 -15.16 51.54
CA PHE A 704 30.69 -15.93 51.54
C PHE A 704 30.48 -16.69 50.23
N TYR A 705 30.71 -16.04 49.10
CA TYR A 705 30.56 -16.68 47.79
C TYR A 705 31.54 -17.83 47.56
N LYS A 706 32.79 -17.71 48.03
CA LYS A 706 33.76 -18.78 47.92
C LYS A 706 33.34 -20.04 48.73
N GLN A 707 32.73 -19.83 49.89
CA GLN A 707 32.20 -20.93 50.70
C GLN A 707 30.99 -21.64 50.06
N VAL A 708 30.17 -20.87 49.34
CA VAL A 708 29.00 -21.43 48.59
C VAL A 708 29.46 -22.18 47.35
N ASP A 709 30.44 -21.64 46.58
CA ASP A 709 31.01 -22.30 45.38
C ASP A 709 31.78 -23.58 45.74
N GLU A 710 32.46 -23.61 46.90
CA GLU A 710 33.09 -24.84 47.44
C GLU A 710 32.06 -25.87 47.95
N ALA A 711 30.92 -25.44 48.44
CA ALA A 711 29.85 -26.35 48.92
C ALA A 711 29.03 -26.94 47.80
N MET A 712 28.96 -26.29 46.62
CA MET A 712 28.25 -26.78 45.43
C MET A 712 29.11 -27.66 44.50
N ARG A 713 30.45 -27.66 44.68
CA ARG A 713 31.37 -28.60 44.01
C ARG A 713 31.50 -29.90 44.78
#